data_62d7fefd79c1be03486eedd5101679fb
#
_entry.id   62d7fefd79c1be03486eedd5101679fb
#
_cell.length_a   1.000
_cell.length_b   1.000
_cell.length_c   1.000
_cell.angle_alpha   90.00
_cell.angle_beta   90.00
_cell.angle_gamma   90.00
#
_symmetry.space_group_name_H-M   'P 1'
#
loop_
_entity.id
_entity.type
_entity.pdbx_description
1 polymer ?
#
loop_
_entity_poly.entity_id
_entity_poly.type
_entity_poly.pdbx_seq_one_letter_code
_entity_poly.pdbx_strand_id
1 'polypeptide(L)'
;MLANKLLGAAKVAGAANYVEDVFSTWLYTGNSSAQTIPNGIALGSAYGGSVYFDGGASTALTCSSTTAFDFGTGDFTIECWAYISSQVGSFTIICATEGVNQYWGFGSVGSGGMTMYAGSSGTDIYSGTANTPALNQWNHLVWQRSSGVASMYLNGTRVYNAAYTADFGSAATGFRIGQSTNYANYYATGYISNLRVVKGTGVYSGSTITVPTSPLTAITNTQLLTCQAPNATADNSSNAFTITVTNAIAQNGGGAFTDSTANKGGLVWLKGRSGATDHALYDTVRGATFDLVSNSSAAQTTQSTGLTAFNSNGFSLGALAKLNTNAATYASWTFREQAKFFDVVTYTGNGSNRTISHNLGSVPGSIFIKRTDTTGNWQVYHRGLANTEYLVLNTAGAKATGATRWNSTTPTSTVFSLGTDVTVNASGGTYVAYIFAHNDGGFGATGTDNVITCGTYLGSNHRAQQIVTLGYEPQWVMIKNVTSGATDWVVVDNMRNMSVSTTAADAWIAPNTTAAETTTTADQIVAASTGFYFNATQAEVNEAGSTFVYIAIRRPMKPPTSGTQVYEGTAYTGNGTAQRQIGSTVLMDMLLLSCRSADSLGWTSYAHFIFDRLRGGSNPNSLGTSRADAEITGWATYLDFDKNIGWDTSSTTAQDYLNKSSSTFVSYVFKRAPGFLDVVCYTGTGSNRTITHNLGVVPELMIVKVRSGTTNDWWVY
;
A
#
# COMPACT_ATOMS: atom_id res chain seq x y z
N MET A 1 12.97 -7.58 33.85
CA MET A 1 13.84 -6.38 33.96
C MET A 1 14.27 -5.80 32.59
N LEU A 2 13.76 -6.31 31.47
CA LEU A 2 14.06 -5.79 30.11
C LEU A 2 13.08 -4.71 29.60
N ALA A 3 11.94 -4.54 30.24
CA ALA A 3 10.88 -3.63 29.76
C ALA A 3 11.14 -2.13 30.05
N ASN A 4 12.10 -1.78 30.90
CA ASN A 4 12.27 -0.39 31.36
C ASN A 4 13.45 0.38 30.76
N LYS A 5 14.16 -0.16 29.78
CA LYS A 5 15.24 0.58 29.08
C LYS A 5 14.83 1.26 27.78
N LEU A 6 13.58 1.11 27.35
CA LEU A 6 13.08 1.72 26.10
C LEU A 6 12.48 3.14 26.28
N LEU A 7 12.50 3.72 27.48
CA LEU A 7 11.87 5.02 27.77
C LEU A 7 12.91 6.14 28.01
N GLY A 8 13.92 6.23 27.18
CA GLY A 8 14.87 7.33 27.24
C GLY A 8 14.95 8.12 25.95
N ALA A 9 14.26 9.24 25.90
CA ALA A 9 14.23 10.33 24.92
C ALA A 9 12.92 10.45 24.13
N ALA A 10 11.87 10.90 24.80
CA ALA A 10 10.73 11.48 24.10
C ALA A 10 11.11 12.85 23.51
N LYS A 11 11.62 12.87 22.30
CA LYS A 11 11.56 14.03 21.43
C LYS A 11 10.17 13.97 20.80
N VAL A 12 9.35 15.00 20.96
CA VAL A 12 8.13 15.22 20.17
C VAL A 12 8.62 15.55 18.74
N ALA A 13 9.02 14.52 18.02
CA ALA A 13 9.22 14.54 16.59
C ALA A 13 7.95 13.97 15.97
N GLY A 14 7.50 14.49 14.83
CA GLY A 14 6.45 13.85 14.05
C GLY A 14 6.75 12.35 13.91
N ALA A 15 5.71 11.52 13.80
CA ALA A 15 5.86 10.07 13.75
C ALA A 15 6.94 9.67 12.75
N ALA A 16 7.90 8.83 13.17
CA ALA A 16 8.99 8.39 12.31
C ALA A 16 8.43 7.60 11.12
N ASN A 17 8.90 7.92 9.91
CA ASN A 17 8.56 7.16 8.72
C ASN A 17 9.49 5.95 8.59
N TYR A 18 8.94 4.82 8.21
CA TYR A 18 9.70 3.61 7.92
C TYR A 18 9.36 3.08 6.53
N VAL A 19 10.27 2.32 5.92
CA VAL A 19 10.07 1.77 4.58
C VAL A 19 8.87 0.84 4.53
N GLU A 20 8.57 0.13 5.60
CA GLU A 20 7.41 -0.76 5.75
C GLU A 20 6.06 -0.02 5.70
N ASP A 21 6.06 1.27 5.97
CA ASP A 21 4.85 2.09 5.91
C ASP A 21 4.58 2.61 4.48
N VAL A 22 5.55 2.46 3.56
CA VAL A 22 5.49 3.07 2.21
C VAL A 22 5.79 2.09 1.06
N PHE A 23 6.39 0.94 1.34
CA PHE A 23 6.69 -0.07 0.32
C PHE A 23 6.44 -1.48 0.82
N SER A 24 5.86 -2.30 -0.06
CA SER A 24 5.65 -3.74 0.19
C SER A 24 5.80 -4.54 -1.09
N THR A 25 6.53 -5.65 -1.01
CA THR A 25 6.42 -6.78 -1.94
C THR A 25 5.48 -7.81 -1.33
N TRP A 26 4.44 -8.21 -2.05
CA TRP A 26 3.48 -9.18 -1.57
C TRP A 26 3.18 -10.25 -2.62
N LEU A 27 3.27 -11.51 -2.22
CA LEU A 27 2.96 -12.66 -3.06
C LEU A 27 1.53 -13.13 -2.78
N TYR A 28 0.79 -13.53 -3.82
CA TYR A 28 -0.54 -14.08 -3.65
C TYR A 28 -0.89 -15.12 -4.72
N THR A 29 -1.88 -15.92 -4.43
CA THR A 29 -2.44 -16.91 -5.37
C THR A 29 -3.82 -16.43 -5.82
N GLY A 30 -4.07 -16.50 -7.12
CA GLY A 30 -5.36 -16.17 -7.70
C GLY A 30 -6.43 -17.21 -7.36
N ASN A 31 -7.69 -16.76 -7.33
CA ASN A 31 -8.85 -17.61 -7.03
C ASN A 31 -10.01 -17.46 -8.02
N SER A 32 -9.84 -16.67 -9.09
CA SER A 32 -10.84 -16.33 -10.10
C SER A 32 -12.11 -15.66 -9.55
N SER A 33 -12.07 -15.16 -8.32
CA SER A 33 -13.17 -14.47 -7.64
C SER A 33 -12.66 -13.19 -6.98
N ALA A 34 -13.55 -12.32 -6.53
CA ALA A 34 -13.15 -11.14 -5.78
C ALA A 34 -12.34 -11.54 -4.53
N GLN A 35 -11.18 -10.90 -4.33
CA GLN A 35 -10.34 -11.11 -3.16
C GLN A 35 -9.66 -9.83 -2.69
N THR A 36 -9.34 -9.78 -1.41
CA THR A 36 -8.56 -8.70 -0.80
C THR A 36 -7.14 -9.16 -0.54
N ILE A 37 -6.17 -8.34 -0.91
CA ILE A 37 -4.74 -8.58 -0.70
C ILE A 37 -4.24 -7.66 0.43
N PRO A 38 -4.00 -8.20 1.64
CA PRO A 38 -3.65 -7.41 2.83
C PRO A 38 -2.13 -7.21 2.93
N ASN A 39 -1.56 -6.35 2.11
CA ASN A 39 -0.11 -6.20 1.97
C ASN A 39 0.56 -5.22 2.97
N GLY A 40 -0.17 -4.73 3.95
CA GLY A 40 0.35 -3.83 4.99
C GLY A 40 0.38 -2.34 4.60
N ILE A 41 0.16 -2.00 3.33
CA ILE A 41 0.24 -0.60 2.86
C ILE A 41 -1.16 -0.01 2.73
N ALA A 42 -1.39 1.09 3.42
CA ALA A 42 -2.61 1.88 3.29
C ALA A 42 -2.48 2.83 2.08
N LEU A 43 -3.11 2.50 0.96
CA LEU A 43 -3.26 3.38 -0.21
C LEU A 43 -4.66 3.96 -0.29
N GLY A 44 -5.66 3.22 0.16
CA GLY A 44 -7.01 3.70 0.34
C GLY A 44 -7.12 4.37 1.69
N SER A 45 -7.73 5.53 1.73
CA SER A 45 -8.06 6.17 2.97
C SER A 45 -9.11 5.33 3.70
N ALA A 46 -8.75 4.76 4.87
CA ALA A 46 -9.79 4.43 5.85
C ALA A 46 -10.45 5.73 6.33
N TYR A 47 -9.92 6.89 5.95
CA TYR A 47 -10.14 8.15 6.64
C TYR A 47 -10.40 9.36 5.74
N GLY A 48 -10.42 9.28 4.41
CA GLY A 48 -10.50 10.45 3.57
C GLY A 48 -11.48 10.35 2.41
N GLY A 49 -12.42 9.41 2.46
CA GLY A 49 -13.46 9.35 1.45
C GLY A 49 -14.45 10.49 1.59
N SER A 50 -14.87 11.00 0.46
CA SER A 50 -16.00 11.92 0.34
C SER A 50 -16.75 11.61 -0.94
N VAL A 51 -17.98 12.10 -1.03
CA VAL A 51 -18.76 12.04 -2.26
C VAL A 51 -18.99 13.45 -2.74
N TYR A 52 -18.68 13.70 -4.00
CA TYR A 52 -18.92 14.98 -4.68
C TYR A 52 -20.35 15.05 -5.24
N PHE A 53 -21.00 16.18 -5.03
CA PHE A 53 -22.31 16.54 -5.54
C PHE A 53 -22.17 17.83 -6.35
N ASP A 54 -22.67 17.85 -7.56
CA ASP A 54 -22.52 18.95 -8.52
C ASP A 54 -23.54 20.09 -8.39
N GLY A 55 -24.50 19.94 -7.47
CA GLY A 55 -25.61 20.88 -7.31
C GLY A 55 -26.72 20.69 -8.31
N GLY A 56 -26.72 19.60 -9.06
CA GLY A 56 -27.73 19.28 -10.07
C GLY A 56 -28.86 18.41 -9.54
N ALA A 57 -30.04 18.53 -10.19
CA ALA A 57 -31.22 17.75 -9.87
C ALA A 57 -31.08 16.23 -10.09
N SER A 58 -29.96 15.78 -10.67
CA SER A 58 -29.74 14.38 -11.00
C SER A 58 -28.65 13.73 -10.17
N THR A 59 -28.10 14.42 -9.16
CA THR A 59 -26.96 13.92 -8.37
C THR A 59 -27.37 13.57 -6.95
N ALA A 60 -27.36 12.28 -6.62
CA ALA A 60 -27.78 11.78 -5.31
C ALA A 60 -27.18 10.41 -4.97
N LEU A 61 -27.13 10.11 -3.67
CA LEU A 61 -27.09 8.74 -3.17
C LEU A 61 -28.46 8.38 -2.62
N THR A 62 -28.96 7.21 -2.94
CA THR A 62 -30.26 6.71 -2.46
C THR A 62 -30.09 5.43 -1.69
N CYS A 63 -30.63 5.37 -0.47
CA CYS A 63 -30.71 4.17 0.35
C CYS A 63 -32.17 3.66 0.37
N SER A 64 -32.36 2.39 0.11
CA SER A 64 -33.71 1.78 -0.08
C SER A 64 -34.45 1.48 1.22
N SER A 65 -33.83 1.58 2.40
CA SER A 65 -34.52 1.34 3.66
C SER A 65 -35.43 2.50 4.01
N THR A 66 -36.65 2.21 4.44
CA THR A 66 -37.64 3.20 4.91
C THR A 66 -37.75 3.24 6.42
N THR A 67 -37.69 2.10 7.10
CA THR A 67 -37.88 2.02 8.57
C THR A 67 -36.67 2.47 9.38
N ALA A 68 -35.47 2.36 8.84
CA ALA A 68 -34.24 2.80 9.52
C ALA A 68 -34.18 4.32 9.74
N PHE A 69 -34.84 5.07 8.87
CA PHE A 69 -34.82 6.54 8.87
C PHE A 69 -36.16 7.17 9.33
N ASP A 70 -37.07 6.33 9.85
CA ASP A 70 -38.27 6.76 10.54
C ASP A 70 -37.94 6.97 12.02
N PHE A 71 -37.75 8.23 12.43
CA PHE A 71 -37.40 8.57 13.80
C PHE A 71 -38.63 8.85 14.67
N GLY A 72 -39.81 9.09 14.05
CA GLY A 72 -41.04 9.43 14.77
C GLY A 72 -40.82 10.62 15.73
N THR A 73 -41.31 10.49 16.93
CA THR A 73 -41.05 11.44 18.06
C THR A 73 -39.84 11.02 18.88
N GLY A 74 -39.06 10.00 18.51
CA GLY A 74 -37.90 9.46 19.23
C GLY A 74 -36.62 10.26 19.04
N ASP A 75 -35.60 9.89 19.82
CA ASP A 75 -34.29 10.49 19.74
C ASP A 75 -33.53 10.04 18.47
N PHE A 76 -32.62 10.90 17.97
CA PHE A 76 -31.75 10.59 16.86
C PHE A 76 -30.52 11.50 16.83
N THR A 77 -29.49 11.11 16.10
CA THR A 77 -28.36 11.96 15.73
C THR A 77 -28.00 11.71 14.27
N ILE A 78 -27.83 12.80 13.52
CA ILE A 78 -27.26 12.80 12.17
C ILE A 78 -26.06 13.73 12.19
N GLU A 79 -24.92 13.26 11.72
CA GLU A 79 -23.72 14.05 11.65
C GLU A 79 -22.91 13.73 10.40
N CYS A 80 -22.18 14.73 9.93
CA CYS A 80 -21.28 14.59 8.79
C CYS A 80 -20.23 15.70 8.78
N TRP A 81 -19.26 15.54 7.88
CA TRP A 81 -18.49 16.68 7.37
C TRP A 81 -19.02 17.09 6.01
N ALA A 82 -19.20 18.40 5.82
CA ALA A 82 -19.60 18.96 4.55
C ALA A 82 -18.63 20.06 4.11
N TYR A 83 -18.15 19.94 2.86
CA TYR A 83 -17.44 21.00 2.16
C TYR A 83 -18.41 21.60 1.13
N ILE A 84 -18.97 22.74 1.47
CA ILE A 84 -19.98 23.42 0.65
C ILE A 84 -19.25 24.40 -0.27
N SER A 85 -19.22 24.14 -1.58
CA SER A 85 -18.52 25.00 -2.54
C SER A 85 -19.36 26.20 -2.97
N SER A 86 -20.68 26.03 -3.00
CA SER A 86 -21.63 27.13 -3.21
C SER A 86 -22.97 26.78 -2.60
N GLN A 87 -23.72 27.79 -2.20
CA GLN A 87 -25.15 27.63 -1.86
C GLN A 87 -25.98 28.04 -3.07
N VAL A 88 -26.34 27.06 -3.87
CA VAL A 88 -27.21 27.28 -5.06
C VAL A 88 -28.66 27.09 -4.66
N GLY A 89 -29.49 28.10 -4.90
CA GLY A 89 -30.87 28.07 -4.48
C GLY A 89 -31.11 28.43 -3.02
N SER A 90 -32.26 28.05 -2.49
CA SER A 90 -32.66 28.44 -1.12
C SER A 90 -32.11 27.56 -0.03
N PHE A 91 -31.65 26.33 -0.35
CA PHE A 91 -31.27 25.33 0.64
C PHE A 91 -30.23 24.32 0.13
N THR A 92 -29.14 24.17 0.84
CA THR A 92 -28.16 23.10 0.62
C THR A 92 -28.56 21.89 1.45
N ILE A 93 -29.10 20.86 0.84
CA ILE A 93 -29.52 19.64 1.53
C ILE A 93 -28.33 18.69 1.74
N ILE A 94 -28.19 18.19 2.95
CA ILE A 94 -27.22 17.12 3.26
C ILE A 94 -27.89 15.76 3.11
N CYS A 95 -29.04 15.56 3.76
CA CYS A 95 -29.84 14.36 3.60
C CYS A 95 -31.31 14.62 3.89
N ALA A 96 -32.19 13.81 3.30
CA ALA A 96 -33.62 13.90 3.44
C ALA A 96 -34.31 12.54 3.27
N THR A 97 -35.51 12.40 3.83
CA THR A 97 -36.46 11.36 3.42
C THR A 97 -37.48 11.93 2.44
N GLU A 98 -38.09 11.07 1.68
CA GLU A 98 -39.07 11.41 0.64
C GLU A 98 -40.45 10.79 0.96
N GLY A 99 -41.52 11.57 0.80
CA GLY A 99 -42.87 11.08 1.04
C GLY A 99 -43.91 12.17 0.76
N VAL A 100 -45.16 11.78 0.57
CA VAL A 100 -46.24 12.70 0.13
C VAL A 100 -46.73 13.59 1.28
N ASN A 101 -46.68 13.12 2.53
CA ASN A 101 -47.17 13.86 3.69
C ASN A 101 -46.28 13.76 4.94
N GLN A 102 -45.26 12.92 4.93
CA GLN A 102 -44.29 12.76 6.00
C GLN A 102 -42.88 12.67 5.40
N TYR A 103 -42.13 13.70 5.61
CA TYR A 103 -40.75 13.81 5.14
C TYR A 103 -39.98 14.73 6.06
N TRP A 104 -38.68 14.60 6.09
CA TRP A 104 -37.79 15.45 6.83
C TRP A 104 -36.47 15.68 6.08
N GLY A 105 -35.75 16.71 6.47
CA GLY A 105 -34.45 16.97 5.90
C GLY A 105 -33.54 17.82 6.78
N PHE A 106 -32.26 17.67 6.52
CA PHE A 106 -31.17 18.35 7.23
C PHE A 106 -30.21 18.99 6.24
N GLY A 107 -29.81 20.23 6.53
CA GLY A 107 -28.92 20.97 5.67
C GLY A 107 -28.61 22.36 6.18
N SER A 108 -28.37 23.30 5.26
CA SER A 108 -28.17 24.71 5.61
C SER A 108 -28.74 25.64 4.55
N VAL A 109 -29.10 26.85 4.97
CA VAL A 109 -29.59 27.93 4.11
C VAL A 109 -28.78 29.20 4.38
N GLY A 110 -28.42 29.93 3.32
CA GLY A 110 -27.56 31.10 3.44
C GLY A 110 -28.13 32.22 4.34
N SER A 111 -29.47 32.37 4.37
CA SER A 111 -30.19 33.35 5.20
C SER A 111 -30.62 32.85 6.57
N GLY A 112 -30.41 31.55 6.89
CA GLY A 112 -30.92 30.93 8.12
C GLY A 112 -29.93 30.04 8.89
N GLY A 113 -28.75 29.78 8.33
CA GLY A 113 -27.74 28.90 8.95
C GLY A 113 -28.08 27.42 8.79
N MET A 114 -27.66 26.59 9.77
CA MET A 114 -28.03 25.18 9.81
C MET A 114 -29.54 25.04 9.98
N THR A 115 -30.11 24.06 9.31
CA THR A 115 -31.58 23.90 9.26
C THR A 115 -31.96 22.44 9.40
N MET A 116 -33.06 22.19 10.14
CA MET A 116 -33.80 20.95 10.11
C MET A 116 -35.27 21.23 9.88
N TYR A 117 -35.93 20.40 9.09
CA TYR A 117 -37.37 20.48 8.89
C TYR A 117 -38.02 19.11 9.01
N ALA A 118 -39.24 19.09 9.53
CA ALA A 118 -40.13 17.94 9.55
C ALA A 118 -41.44 18.37 8.84
N GLY A 119 -41.65 17.85 7.62
CA GLY A 119 -42.79 18.22 6.80
C GLY A 119 -44.11 17.98 7.52
N SER A 120 -45.19 18.48 7.19
CA SER A 120 -46.57 18.41 7.71
C SER A 120 -46.79 18.45 9.26
N SER A 121 -45.84 18.11 10.11
CA SER A 121 -46.00 17.97 11.54
C SER A 121 -45.24 19.00 12.40
N GLY A 122 -44.38 19.83 11.80
CA GLY A 122 -43.56 20.78 12.53
C GLY A 122 -43.19 22.06 11.79
N THR A 123 -42.66 23.02 12.54
CA THR A 123 -42.08 24.25 12.01
C THR A 123 -40.60 24.02 11.69
N ASP A 124 -40.15 24.52 10.57
CA ASP A 124 -38.73 24.50 10.20
C ASP A 124 -37.91 25.24 11.25
N ILE A 125 -36.77 24.67 11.61
CA ILE A 125 -35.85 25.22 12.57
C ILE A 125 -34.62 25.76 11.89
N TYR A 126 -34.21 26.97 12.26
CA TYR A 126 -33.04 27.67 11.74
C TYR A 126 -32.13 28.09 12.88
N SER A 127 -30.83 27.87 12.73
CA SER A 127 -29.82 28.28 13.72
C SER A 127 -29.46 29.77 13.67
N GLY A 128 -29.96 30.49 12.66
CA GLY A 128 -29.66 31.89 12.41
C GLY A 128 -28.48 32.11 11.46
N THR A 129 -28.51 33.23 10.74
CA THR A 129 -27.53 33.55 9.66
C THR A 129 -26.07 33.53 10.13
N ALA A 130 -25.81 33.93 11.39
CA ALA A 130 -24.45 33.87 11.97
C ALA A 130 -23.88 32.44 12.06
N ASN A 131 -24.73 31.43 11.95
CA ASN A 131 -24.38 30.01 12.07
C ASN A 131 -24.46 29.28 10.72
N THR A 132 -24.22 29.99 9.64
CA THR A 132 -24.07 29.40 8.30
C THR A 132 -22.72 28.71 8.17
N PRO A 133 -22.66 27.43 7.74
CA PRO A 133 -21.41 26.77 7.46
C PRO A 133 -20.58 27.55 6.44
N ALA A 134 -19.29 27.73 6.72
CA ALA A 134 -18.42 28.51 5.84
C ALA A 134 -18.19 27.78 4.52
N LEU A 135 -18.20 28.50 3.40
CA LEU A 135 -17.96 27.96 2.08
C LEU A 135 -16.48 27.60 1.85
N ASN A 136 -16.25 26.64 0.96
CA ASN A 136 -14.92 26.22 0.52
C ASN A 136 -13.99 25.77 1.65
N GLN A 137 -14.58 25.21 2.70
CA GLN A 137 -13.85 24.52 3.78
C GLN A 137 -14.70 23.40 4.39
N TRP A 138 -14.06 22.46 5.05
CA TRP A 138 -14.76 21.40 5.77
C TRP A 138 -15.41 21.95 7.05
N ASN A 139 -16.69 21.61 7.24
CA ASN A 139 -17.45 21.92 8.42
C ASN A 139 -17.99 20.63 9.04
N HIS A 140 -17.84 20.43 10.34
CA HIS A 140 -18.51 19.38 11.08
C HIS A 140 -19.91 19.83 11.46
N LEU A 141 -20.92 19.12 11.01
CA LEU A 141 -22.34 19.42 11.19
C LEU A 141 -23.01 18.30 11.96
N VAL A 142 -23.79 18.67 12.98
CA VAL A 142 -24.60 17.72 13.75
C VAL A 142 -26.01 18.25 13.91
N TRP A 143 -26.97 17.38 13.67
CA TRP A 143 -28.39 17.58 14.01
C TRP A 143 -28.82 16.43 14.88
N GLN A 144 -29.43 16.73 16.00
CA GLN A 144 -29.94 15.69 16.89
C GLN A 144 -31.19 16.12 17.63
N ARG A 145 -31.95 15.11 18.09
CA ARG A 145 -32.95 15.24 19.14
C ARG A 145 -32.58 14.29 20.29
N SER A 146 -32.63 14.80 21.50
CA SER A 146 -32.43 14.05 22.75
C SER A 146 -33.47 14.48 23.78
N SER A 147 -34.28 13.53 24.27
CA SER A 147 -35.34 13.78 25.26
C SER A 147 -36.26 14.91 24.87
N GLY A 148 -36.70 14.99 23.63
CA GLY A 148 -37.59 16.02 23.11
C GLY A 148 -36.97 17.38 22.86
N VAL A 149 -35.65 17.53 23.00
CA VAL A 149 -34.89 18.74 22.71
C VAL A 149 -34.09 18.57 21.41
N ALA A 150 -34.34 19.44 20.42
CA ALA A 150 -33.52 19.55 19.24
C ALA A 150 -32.27 20.38 19.50
N SER A 151 -31.13 19.90 19.04
CA SER A 151 -29.85 20.61 19.12
C SER A 151 -29.14 20.53 17.75
N MET A 152 -28.47 21.61 17.38
CA MET A 152 -27.57 21.63 16.21
C MET A 152 -26.17 22.09 16.64
N TYR A 153 -25.13 21.47 16.09
CA TYR A 153 -23.74 21.88 16.34
C TYR A 153 -23.04 22.16 15.02
N LEU A 154 -22.30 23.27 15.00
CA LEU A 154 -21.41 23.67 13.92
C LEU A 154 -19.99 23.75 14.44
N ASN A 155 -19.11 22.94 13.88
CA ASN A 155 -17.68 22.88 14.26
C ASN A 155 -17.46 22.79 15.79
N GLY A 156 -18.25 21.94 16.43
CA GLY A 156 -18.17 21.68 17.86
C GLY A 156 -18.97 22.64 18.78
N THR A 157 -19.47 23.73 18.25
CA THR A 157 -20.25 24.70 19.02
C THR A 157 -21.75 24.47 18.82
N ARG A 158 -22.54 24.43 19.90
CA ARG A 158 -24.00 24.33 19.81
C ARG A 158 -24.59 25.65 19.35
N VAL A 159 -25.23 25.63 18.18
CA VAL A 159 -25.80 26.78 17.48
C VAL A 159 -27.33 26.86 17.60
N TYR A 160 -27.96 25.78 18.04
CA TYR A 160 -29.41 25.71 18.33
C TYR A 160 -29.68 24.75 19.48
N ASN A 161 -30.66 25.08 20.36
CA ASN A 161 -31.12 24.18 21.41
C ASN A 161 -32.49 24.65 21.92
N ALA A 162 -33.53 23.91 21.59
CA ALA A 162 -34.88 24.18 22.09
C ALA A 162 -35.75 22.91 22.09
N ALA A 163 -36.82 22.91 22.87
CA ALA A 163 -37.81 21.85 22.81
C ALA A 163 -38.39 21.74 21.38
N TYR A 164 -38.45 20.52 20.86
CA TYR A 164 -39.00 20.26 19.55
C TYR A 164 -39.57 18.85 19.48
N THR A 165 -40.87 18.76 19.39
CA THR A 165 -41.64 17.51 19.48
C THR A 165 -42.23 17.05 18.14
N ALA A 166 -41.85 17.70 17.02
CA ALA A 166 -42.34 17.33 15.72
C ALA A 166 -42.01 15.86 15.40
N ASP A 167 -42.89 15.25 14.64
CA ASP A 167 -42.75 13.87 14.16
C ASP A 167 -41.81 13.82 12.95
N PHE A 168 -40.64 13.21 13.11
CA PHE A 168 -39.70 12.86 12.05
C PHE A 168 -39.98 11.46 11.51
N GLY A 169 -41.23 11.05 11.54
CA GLY A 169 -41.71 9.84 10.91
C GLY A 169 -41.61 9.96 9.38
N SER A 170 -41.59 8.84 8.76
CA SER A 170 -41.48 8.77 7.31
C SER A 170 -42.41 7.69 6.80
N ALA A 171 -43.46 8.09 6.08
CA ALA A 171 -44.16 7.21 5.13
C ALA A 171 -43.31 7.07 3.84
N ALA A 172 -41.97 7.10 4.00
CA ALA A 172 -41.04 7.43 2.95
C ALA A 172 -40.85 6.31 1.95
N THR A 173 -40.65 6.71 0.71
CA THR A 173 -40.23 5.83 -0.38
C THR A 173 -38.73 5.67 -0.49
N GLY A 174 -37.93 6.41 0.31
CA GLY A 174 -36.48 6.30 0.36
C GLY A 174 -35.81 7.39 1.19
N PHE A 175 -34.51 7.19 1.45
CA PHE A 175 -33.60 8.15 2.04
C PHE A 175 -32.57 8.59 1.02
N ARG A 176 -32.38 9.90 0.88
CA ARG A 176 -31.44 10.50 -0.06
C ARG A 176 -30.36 11.33 0.64
N ILE A 177 -29.18 11.35 0.02
CA ILE A 177 -28.06 12.20 0.41
C ILE A 177 -27.73 13.11 -0.77
N GLY A 178 -27.57 14.40 -0.50
CA GLY A 178 -27.22 15.42 -1.49
C GLY A 178 -28.39 15.98 -2.31
N GLN A 179 -29.59 15.43 -2.16
CA GLN A 179 -30.77 15.87 -2.90
C GLN A 179 -32.06 15.70 -2.09
N SER A 180 -33.05 16.54 -2.35
CA SER A 180 -34.46 16.33 -1.99
C SER A 180 -35.32 16.38 -3.25
N THR A 181 -36.24 15.44 -3.40
CA THR A 181 -37.23 15.47 -4.47
C THR A 181 -38.52 16.20 -4.08
N ASN A 182 -38.74 16.40 -2.79
CA ASN A 182 -39.90 17.12 -2.29
C ASN A 182 -39.82 18.64 -2.53
N TYR A 183 -38.59 19.15 -2.69
CA TYR A 183 -38.33 20.56 -2.96
C TYR A 183 -37.44 20.74 -4.19
N ALA A 184 -37.94 21.45 -5.18
CA ALA A 184 -37.12 21.83 -6.33
C ALA A 184 -35.98 22.77 -5.89
N ASN A 185 -34.79 22.56 -6.45
CA ASN A 185 -33.57 23.33 -6.16
C ASN A 185 -32.97 23.15 -4.72
N TYR A 186 -33.29 22.04 -4.06
CA TYR A 186 -32.64 21.66 -2.80
C TYR A 186 -31.56 20.59 -3.07
N TYR A 187 -30.33 21.04 -3.35
CA TYR A 187 -29.23 20.19 -3.76
C TYR A 187 -27.96 20.51 -2.97
N ALA A 188 -27.12 19.51 -2.73
CA ALA A 188 -25.76 19.73 -2.26
C ALA A 188 -24.85 20.13 -3.41
N THR A 189 -23.96 21.09 -3.16
CA THR A 189 -22.88 21.47 -4.08
C THR A 189 -21.56 21.42 -3.32
N GLY A 190 -20.71 20.46 -3.66
CA GLY A 190 -19.44 20.21 -2.95
C GLY A 190 -19.31 18.78 -2.48
N TYR A 191 -18.77 18.56 -1.30
CA TYR A 191 -18.43 17.22 -0.82
C TYR A 191 -19.09 16.92 0.52
N ILE A 192 -19.55 15.67 0.69
CA ILE A 192 -20.01 15.11 1.96
C ILE A 192 -19.10 13.95 2.35
N SER A 193 -18.64 13.94 3.59
CA SER A 193 -17.77 12.92 4.15
C SER A 193 -18.29 12.44 5.49
N ASN A 194 -18.13 11.16 5.79
CA ASN A 194 -18.45 10.58 7.10
C ASN A 194 -19.87 10.88 7.58
N LEU A 195 -20.88 10.61 6.77
CA LEU A 195 -22.27 10.72 7.18
C LEU A 195 -22.66 9.53 8.04
N ARG A 196 -23.00 9.80 9.33
CA ARG A 196 -23.52 8.83 10.29
C ARG A 196 -24.94 9.17 10.71
N VAL A 197 -25.82 8.18 10.68
CA VAL A 197 -27.21 8.26 11.17
C VAL A 197 -27.36 7.30 12.34
N VAL A 198 -27.76 7.81 13.50
CA VAL A 198 -28.04 7.03 14.73
C VAL A 198 -29.49 7.22 15.12
N LYS A 199 -30.24 6.14 15.31
CA LYS A 199 -31.66 6.16 15.68
C LYS A 199 -31.82 5.81 17.16
N GLY A 200 -32.65 6.54 17.89
CA GLY A 200 -32.96 6.28 19.29
C GLY A 200 -31.92 6.82 20.28
N THR A 201 -30.96 7.64 19.85
CA THR A 201 -29.90 8.18 20.72
C THR A 201 -29.49 9.59 20.31
N GLY A 202 -29.51 10.52 21.24
CA GLY A 202 -28.77 11.78 21.17
C GLY A 202 -27.33 11.55 21.61
N VAL A 203 -26.39 11.60 20.68
CA VAL A 203 -24.97 11.23 20.91
C VAL A 203 -24.22 12.30 21.71
N TYR A 204 -24.63 13.56 21.58
CA TYR A 204 -23.89 14.70 22.07
C TYR A 204 -24.67 15.46 23.16
N SER A 205 -23.92 16.06 24.10
CA SER A 205 -24.47 16.87 25.15
C SER A 205 -23.62 18.11 25.44
N GLY A 206 -24.19 19.13 26.11
CA GLY A 206 -23.46 20.36 26.46
C GLY A 206 -23.55 21.44 25.37
N SER A 207 -22.94 22.60 25.62
CA SER A 207 -22.87 23.72 24.67
C SER A 207 -21.71 23.61 23.69
N THR A 208 -20.74 22.75 23.97
CA THR A 208 -19.62 22.42 23.11
C THR A 208 -19.42 20.92 23.08
N ILE A 209 -18.97 20.40 21.93
CA ILE A 209 -18.61 19.00 21.75
C ILE A 209 -17.21 18.92 21.17
N THR A 210 -16.52 17.82 21.42
CA THR A 210 -15.25 17.54 20.73
C THR A 210 -15.55 17.17 19.28
N VAL A 211 -15.03 17.96 18.34
CA VAL A 211 -15.09 17.62 16.92
C VAL A 211 -14.21 16.39 16.69
N PRO A 212 -14.73 15.31 16.11
CA PRO A 212 -13.93 14.13 15.81
C PRO A 212 -12.74 14.47 14.92
N THR A 213 -11.55 14.00 15.27
CA THR A 213 -10.30 14.18 14.50
C THR A 213 -9.93 12.95 13.69
N SER A 214 -10.75 11.91 13.76
CA SER A 214 -10.65 10.67 13.00
C SER A 214 -12.03 10.32 12.44
N PRO A 215 -12.12 9.44 11.43
CA PRO A 215 -13.40 9.03 10.87
C PRO A 215 -14.34 8.47 11.90
N LEU A 216 -15.61 8.70 11.66
CA LEU A 216 -16.66 8.13 12.48
C LEU A 216 -16.64 6.62 12.39
N THR A 217 -16.93 5.97 13.52
CA THR A 217 -17.16 4.53 13.59
C THR A 217 -18.62 4.25 13.86
N ALA A 218 -19.10 3.07 13.48
CA ALA A 218 -20.42 2.62 13.89
C ALA A 218 -20.46 2.50 15.43
N ILE A 219 -21.47 3.09 16.05
CA ILE A 219 -21.79 2.97 17.46
C ILE A 219 -23.14 2.25 17.63
N THR A 220 -23.52 1.93 18.85
CA THR A 220 -24.85 1.35 19.13
C THR A 220 -25.95 2.18 18.46
N ASN A 221 -26.87 1.51 17.79
CA ASN A 221 -27.99 2.12 17.05
C ASN A 221 -27.62 2.89 15.76
N THR A 222 -26.38 2.78 15.26
CA THR A 222 -26.03 3.33 13.94
C THR A 222 -26.83 2.63 12.86
N GLN A 223 -27.61 3.40 12.12
CA GLN A 223 -28.43 2.90 11.00
C GLN A 223 -27.68 2.97 9.67
N LEU A 224 -26.89 4.02 9.46
CA LEU A 224 -26.11 4.25 8.26
C LEU A 224 -24.77 4.90 8.61
N LEU A 225 -23.71 4.46 7.97
CA LEU A 225 -22.39 5.08 8.04
C LEU A 225 -21.76 5.02 6.64
N THR A 226 -21.76 6.14 5.94
CA THR A 226 -21.37 6.19 4.53
C THR A 226 -20.51 7.42 4.21
N CYS A 227 -20.15 7.59 2.94
CA CYS A 227 -19.27 8.66 2.46
C CYS A 227 -17.88 8.65 3.15
N GLN A 228 -17.37 7.48 3.52
CA GLN A 228 -16.08 7.30 4.22
C GLN A 228 -14.96 6.79 3.32
N ALA A 229 -15.31 6.10 2.25
CA ALA A 229 -14.37 5.42 1.36
C ALA A 229 -14.48 5.99 -0.07
N PRO A 230 -13.54 5.68 -0.96
CA PRO A 230 -13.63 5.99 -2.38
C PRO A 230 -14.76 5.23 -3.09
N ASN A 231 -15.60 4.53 -2.36
CA ASN A 231 -16.77 3.82 -2.86
C ASN A 231 -18.05 4.47 -2.31
N ALA A 232 -18.78 5.18 -3.15
CA ALA A 232 -20.03 5.84 -2.79
C ALA A 232 -21.16 4.87 -2.39
N THR A 233 -21.05 3.57 -2.71
CA THR A 233 -22.04 2.55 -2.38
C THR A 233 -21.79 1.85 -1.04
N ALA A 234 -20.71 2.17 -0.33
CA ALA A 234 -20.38 1.51 0.93
C ALA A 234 -21.21 2.04 2.11
N ASP A 235 -21.91 1.16 2.80
CA ASP A 235 -22.46 1.38 4.14
C ASP A 235 -21.63 0.58 5.15
N ASN A 236 -20.92 1.28 6.04
CA ASN A 236 -20.07 0.71 7.07
C ASN A 236 -20.81 0.51 8.41
N SER A 237 -22.15 0.59 8.43
CA SER A 237 -22.97 0.17 9.55
C SER A 237 -23.20 -1.35 9.53
N SER A 238 -23.72 -1.90 10.63
CA SER A 238 -24.11 -3.31 10.71
C SER A 238 -25.28 -3.68 9.79
N ASN A 239 -26.02 -2.69 9.26
CA ASN A 239 -27.15 -2.93 8.37
C ASN A 239 -26.72 -3.23 6.93
N ALA A 240 -25.54 -2.74 6.52
CA ALA A 240 -24.97 -2.93 5.18
C ALA A 240 -25.97 -2.64 4.05
N PHE A 241 -26.68 -1.52 4.11
CA PHE A 241 -27.69 -1.14 3.13
C PHE A 241 -27.09 -1.00 1.74
N THR A 242 -27.89 -1.37 0.74
CA THR A 242 -27.57 -1.06 -0.65
C THR A 242 -27.76 0.43 -0.92
N ILE A 243 -26.70 1.10 -1.34
CA ILE A 243 -26.70 2.51 -1.73
C ILE A 243 -26.62 2.57 -3.26
N THR A 244 -27.60 3.21 -3.87
CA THR A 244 -27.64 3.48 -5.31
C THR A 244 -27.06 4.87 -5.58
N VAL A 245 -26.11 4.94 -6.50
CA VAL A 245 -25.43 6.19 -6.89
C VAL A 245 -26.06 6.69 -8.19
N THR A 246 -26.49 7.95 -8.19
CA THR A 246 -26.93 8.64 -9.39
C THR A 246 -26.04 9.87 -9.61
N ASN A 247 -25.18 9.82 -10.62
CA ASN A 247 -24.22 10.87 -11.02
C ASN A 247 -23.28 11.43 -9.92
N ALA A 248 -23.39 10.94 -8.67
CA ALA A 248 -22.49 11.33 -7.59
C ALA A 248 -21.12 10.66 -7.80
N ILE A 249 -20.03 11.38 -7.52
CA ILE A 249 -18.67 10.90 -7.75
C ILE A 249 -17.96 10.70 -6.41
N ALA A 250 -17.62 9.46 -6.12
CA ALA A 250 -16.74 9.17 -4.98
C ALA A 250 -15.35 9.76 -5.21
N GLN A 251 -14.82 10.44 -4.20
CA GLN A 251 -13.49 11.03 -4.22
C GLN A 251 -12.56 10.30 -3.25
N ASN A 252 -11.40 9.90 -3.76
CA ASN A 252 -10.33 9.38 -2.94
C ASN A 252 -9.43 10.54 -2.51
N GLY A 253 -9.15 10.66 -1.21
CA GLY A 253 -8.25 11.68 -0.69
C GLY A 253 -8.81 13.10 -0.51
N GLY A 254 -10.09 13.33 -0.80
CA GLY A 254 -10.74 14.64 -0.63
C GLY A 254 -11.63 14.76 0.61
N GLY A 255 -11.48 13.92 1.64
CA GLY A 255 -12.32 13.90 2.83
C GLY A 255 -11.91 14.94 3.90
N ALA A 256 -12.75 15.05 4.93
CA ALA A 256 -12.59 16.03 6.03
C ALA A 256 -11.38 15.76 6.94
N PHE A 257 -10.85 14.56 6.92
CA PHE A 257 -9.73 14.17 7.77
C PHE A 257 -8.44 14.19 6.95
N THR A 258 -7.61 15.17 7.21
CA THR A 258 -6.23 15.21 6.77
C THR A 258 -5.36 14.51 7.81
N ASP A 259 -5.31 13.18 7.78
CA ASP A 259 -4.17 12.52 8.40
C ASP A 259 -2.98 12.75 7.46
N SER A 260 -2.00 13.47 7.96
CA SER A 260 -0.73 13.71 7.23
C SER A 260 0.01 12.40 6.91
N THR A 261 -0.41 11.26 7.47
CA THR A 261 0.14 9.94 7.24
C THR A 261 -0.79 9.01 6.44
N ALA A 262 -2.13 9.20 6.45
CA ALA A 262 -3.11 8.27 5.89
C ALA A 262 -3.67 8.64 4.50
N ASN A 263 -3.50 9.88 4.04
CA ASN A 263 -4.06 10.37 2.77
C ASN A 263 -3.05 10.38 1.60
N LYS A 264 -2.02 9.58 1.70
CA LYS A 264 -1.08 9.46 0.61
C LYS A 264 -1.52 8.32 -0.28
N GLY A 265 -1.82 8.65 -1.51
CA GLY A 265 -2.07 7.70 -2.56
C GLY A 265 -0.86 6.83 -2.87
N GLY A 266 -0.84 6.23 -4.02
CA GLY A 266 0.31 5.45 -4.46
C GLY A 266 0.00 4.58 -5.67
N LEU A 267 0.93 3.69 -5.95
CA LEU A 267 0.94 2.76 -7.07
C LEU A 267 0.89 1.32 -6.56
N VAL A 268 0.06 0.49 -7.17
CA VAL A 268 0.11 -0.98 -7.10
C VAL A 268 0.54 -1.50 -8.48
N TRP A 269 1.67 -2.16 -8.53
CA TRP A 269 2.21 -2.81 -9.71
C TRP A 269 2.12 -4.33 -9.55
N LEU A 270 1.41 -5.00 -10.46
CA LEU A 270 1.07 -6.42 -10.37
C LEU A 270 1.63 -7.21 -11.56
N LYS A 271 2.03 -8.47 -11.31
CA LYS A 271 2.51 -9.38 -12.36
C LYS A 271 2.26 -10.84 -12.00
N GLY A 272 1.80 -11.62 -12.99
CA GLY A 272 1.76 -13.07 -12.90
C GLY A 272 3.17 -13.69 -12.89
N ARG A 273 3.40 -14.61 -11.95
CA ARG A 273 4.66 -15.36 -11.79
C ARG A 273 4.64 -16.67 -12.56
N SER A 274 3.55 -17.45 -12.41
CA SER A 274 3.45 -18.82 -12.94
C SER A 274 3.12 -18.93 -14.43
N GLY A 275 2.80 -17.82 -15.10
CA GLY A 275 2.42 -17.81 -16.51
C GLY A 275 2.69 -16.48 -17.19
N ALA A 276 2.68 -16.49 -18.51
CA ALA A 276 2.84 -15.27 -19.30
C ALA A 276 1.58 -14.40 -19.17
N THR A 277 1.72 -13.22 -18.58
CA THR A 277 0.65 -12.23 -18.43
C THR A 277 1.22 -10.84 -18.64
N ASP A 278 0.39 -9.89 -19.05
CA ASP A 278 0.77 -8.48 -18.97
C ASP A 278 1.01 -8.05 -17.54
N HIS A 279 1.87 -7.07 -17.38
CA HIS A 279 1.90 -6.28 -16.14
C HIS A 279 0.65 -5.42 -16.00
N ALA A 280 0.31 -5.02 -14.77
CA ALA A 280 -0.77 -4.08 -14.52
C ALA A 280 -0.36 -3.05 -13.46
N LEU A 281 -0.58 -1.78 -13.77
CA LEU A 281 -0.26 -0.64 -12.92
C LEU A 281 -1.53 0.16 -12.65
N TYR A 282 -1.91 0.22 -11.37
CA TYR A 282 -3.03 1.00 -10.88
C TYR A 282 -2.52 2.01 -9.86
N ASP A 283 -2.94 3.25 -9.97
CA ASP A 283 -2.62 4.28 -8.98
C ASP A 283 -3.86 5.02 -8.49
N THR A 284 -3.74 5.61 -7.31
CA THR A 284 -4.85 6.28 -6.64
C THR A 284 -5.25 7.58 -7.29
N VAL A 285 -4.37 8.22 -8.06
CA VAL A 285 -4.64 9.51 -8.72
C VAL A 285 -5.53 9.32 -9.94
N ARG A 286 -5.30 8.25 -10.71
CA ARG A 286 -6.18 7.86 -11.83
C ARG A 286 -7.44 7.13 -11.33
N GLY A 287 -7.34 6.46 -10.18
CA GLY A 287 -8.42 5.70 -9.56
C GLY A 287 -8.32 4.19 -9.80
N ALA A 288 -9.07 3.43 -9.00
CA ALA A 288 -9.26 2.00 -9.21
C ALA A 288 -9.85 1.73 -10.60
N THR A 289 -9.64 0.53 -11.11
CA THR A 289 -10.05 0.05 -12.45
C THR A 289 -9.30 0.65 -13.65
N PHE A 290 -8.56 1.75 -13.51
CA PHE A 290 -7.79 2.33 -14.62
C PHE A 290 -6.42 1.67 -14.74
N ASP A 291 -6.32 0.74 -15.67
CA ASP A 291 -5.17 -0.12 -15.89
C ASP A 291 -4.18 0.47 -16.89
N LEU A 292 -2.91 0.45 -16.58
CA LEU A 292 -1.80 0.65 -17.49
C LEU A 292 -0.90 -0.59 -17.51
N VAL A 293 -0.26 -0.85 -18.64
CA VAL A 293 0.59 -2.03 -18.87
C VAL A 293 2.03 -1.59 -19.12
N SER A 294 2.98 -2.01 -18.26
CA SER A 294 4.39 -1.57 -18.41
C SER A 294 5.09 -2.16 -19.63
N ASN A 295 4.69 -3.34 -20.07
CA ASN A 295 5.24 -4.02 -21.24
C ASN A 295 4.53 -3.64 -22.56
N SER A 296 3.70 -2.60 -22.57
CA SER A 296 2.92 -2.18 -23.74
C SER A 296 2.95 -0.68 -23.94
N SER A 297 2.83 -0.26 -25.20
CA SER A 297 2.56 1.14 -25.56
C SER A 297 1.09 1.51 -25.50
N ALA A 298 0.17 0.58 -25.27
CA ALA A 298 -1.28 0.82 -25.25
C ALA A 298 -1.68 1.96 -24.29
N ALA A 299 -2.78 2.64 -24.63
CA ALA A 299 -3.40 3.63 -23.76
C ALA A 299 -3.97 2.97 -22.49
N GLN A 300 -4.38 3.80 -21.54
CA GLN A 300 -5.12 3.36 -20.36
C GLN A 300 -6.41 2.63 -20.76
N THR A 301 -6.70 1.55 -20.06
CA THR A 301 -7.97 0.82 -20.23
C THR A 301 -8.73 0.75 -18.91
N THR A 302 -10.07 0.68 -19.00
CA THR A 302 -10.91 0.44 -17.83
C THR A 302 -11.12 -1.05 -17.65
N GLN A 303 -10.70 -1.57 -16.50
CA GLN A 303 -10.80 -2.99 -16.12
C GLN A 303 -11.64 -3.13 -14.84
N SER A 304 -12.95 -3.15 -14.97
CA SER A 304 -13.89 -3.17 -13.83
C SER A 304 -13.70 -4.39 -12.90
N THR A 305 -13.10 -5.47 -13.40
CA THR A 305 -12.77 -6.68 -12.64
C THR A 305 -11.28 -6.81 -12.31
N GLY A 306 -10.48 -5.76 -12.59
CA GLY A 306 -9.05 -5.68 -12.24
C GLY A 306 -8.85 -5.33 -10.76
N LEU A 307 -8.02 -4.31 -10.48
CA LEU A 307 -7.96 -3.73 -9.13
C LEU A 307 -9.22 -2.89 -8.92
N THR A 308 -10.06 -3.31 -7.97
CA THR A 308 -11.39 -2.73 -7.73
C THR A 308 -11.42 -1.71 -6.61
N ALA A 309 -10.48 -1.78 -5.67
CA ALA A 309 -10.35 -0.81 -4.58
C ALA A 309 -8.92 -0.76 -4.04
N PHE A 310 -8.51 0.44 -3.60
CA PHE A 310 -7.38 0.65 -2.71
C PHE A 310 -7.90 0.66 -1.28
N ASN A 311 -7.28 -0.10 -0.37
CA ASN A 311 -7.76 -0.31 0.99
C ASN A 311 -6.84 0.34 2.02
N SER A 312 -7.30 0.41 3.27
CA SER A 312 -6.49 0.82 4.42
C SER A 312 -5.39 -0.21 4.78
N ASN A 313 -5.48 -1.41 4.22
CA ASN A 313 -4.46 -2.46 4.34
C ASN A 313 -4.43 -3.23 3.01
N GLY A 314 -3.72 -2.66 2.01
CA GLY A 314 -3.59 -3.29 0.70
C GLY A 314 -4.64 -2.86 -0.34
N PHE A 315 -5.17 -3.83 -1.10
CA PHE A 315 -6.07 -3.57 -2.22
C PHE A 315 -7.01 -4.75 -2.47
N SER A 316 -8.07 -4.51 -3.25
CA SER A 316 -9.02 -5.54 -3.67
C SER A 316 -8.93 -5.80 -5.18
N LEU A 317 -9.07 -7.05 -5.56
CA LEU A 317 -9.09 -7.52 -6.95
C LEU A 317 -10.45 -8.14 -7.27
N GLY A 318 -10.91 -7.97 -8.50
CA GLY A 318 -11.98 -8.77 -9.10
C GLY A 318 -11.43 -10.02 -9.79
N ALA A 319 -12.20 -10.56 -10.73
CA ALA A 319 -11.90 -11.83 -11.41
C ALA A 319 -11.06 -11.69 -12.70
N LEU A 320 -10.38 -10.56 -12.93
CA LEU A 320 -9.59 -10.33 -14.14
C LEU A 320 -8.48 -11.38 -14.28
N ALA A 321 -8.51 -12.19 -15.33
CA ALA A 321 -7.64 -13.35 -15.50
C ALA A 321 -6.14 -13.02 -15.41
N LYS A 322 -5.67 -11.89 -15.96
CA LYS A 322 -4.25 -11.51 -15.88
C LYS A 322 -3.76 -11.25 -14.45
N LEU A 323 -4.67 -11.05 -13.49
CA LEU A 323 -4.35 -10.72 -12.09
C LEU A 323 -4.86 -11.75 -11.09
N ASN A 324 -5.82 -12.63 -11.48
CA ASN A 324 -6.53 -13.44 -10.50
C ASN A 324 -7.02 -14.79 -11.07
N THR A 325 -6.27 -15.40 -11.97
CA THR A 325 -6.57 -16.77 -12.45
C THR A 325 -6.39 -17.76 -11.30
N ASN A 326 -7.35 -18.69 -11.14
CA ASN A 326 -7.33 -19.70 -10.07
C ASN A 326 -6.03 -20.50 -10.07
N ALA A 327 -5.43 -20.66 -8.90
CA ALA A 327 -4.16 -21.33 -8.63
C ALA A 327 -2.92 -20.73 -9.30
N ALA A 328 -3.04 -19.67 -10.11
CA ALA A 328 -1.89 -18.94 -10.63
C ALA A 328 -1.25 -18.08 -9.52
N THR A 329 0.06 -17.93 -9.55
CA THR A 329 0.80 -17.15 -8.56
C THR A 329 1.19 -15.77 -9.11
N TYR A 330 1.19 -14.79 -8.23
CA TYR A 330 1.40 -13.37 -8.55
C TYR A 330 2.35 -12.70 -7.58
N ALA A 331 3.00 -11.63 -8.03
CA ALA A 331 3.69 -10.67 -7.19
C ALA A 331 3.04 -9.29 -7.35
N SER A 332 3.00 -8.53 -6.26
CA SER A 332 2.62 -7.13 -6.26
C SER A 332 3.69 -6.29 -5.56
N TRP A 333 4.00 -5.14 -6.12
CA TRP A 333 4.83 -4.11 -5.52
C TRP A 333 3.98 -2.88 -5.30
N THR A 334 3.88 -2.46 -4.06
CA THR A 334 3.07 -1.32 -3.67
C THR A 334 3.95 -0.18 -3.19
N PHE A 335 3.81 0.98 -3.83
CA PHE A 335 4.53 2.20 -3.53
C PHE A 335 3.52 3.24 -3.02
N ARG A 336 3.64 3.64 -1.78
CA ARG A 336 2.83 4.70 -1.19
C ARG A 336 3.52 6.05 -1.41
N GLU A 337 2.76 7.08 -1.76
CA GLU A 337 3.25 8.44 -1.82
C GLU A 337 3.80 8.88 -0.46
N GLN A 338 5.03 9.31 -0.45
CA GLN A 338 5.73 9.84 0.72
C GLN A 338 6.86 10.74 0.24
N ALA A 339 6.96 11.92 0.85
CA ALA A 339 8.11 12.79 0.61
C ALA A 339 9.42 12.02 0.78
N LYS A 340 10.37 12.25 -0.14
CA LYS A 340 11.69 11.60 -0.18
C LYS A 340 11.66 10.09 -0.50
N PHE A 341 10.53 9.60 -1.01
CA PHE A 341 10.38 8.22 -1.45
C PHE A 341 9.73 8.12 -2.83
N PHE A 342 8.43 8.45 -2.94
CA PHE A 342 7.64 8.24 -4.15
C PHE A 342 6.49 9.25 -4.25
N ASP A 343 6.16 9.66 -5.49
CA ASP A 343 5.04 10.56 -5.78
C ASP A 343 4.37 10.19 -7.11
N VAL A 344 3.09 10.49 -7.26
CA VAL A 344 2.31 10.26 -8.48
C VAL A 344 1.68 11.56 -8.94
N VAL A 345 1.92 11.95 -10.19
CA VAL A 345 1.39 13.18 -10.75
C VAL A 345 0.70 12.91 -12.08
N THR A 346 -0.51 13.43 -12.25
CA THR A 346 -1.17 13.47 -13.56
C THR A 346 -1.16 14.89 -14.11
N TYR A 347 -1.07 15.02 -15.43
CA TYR A 347 -1.10 16.33 -16.08
C TYR A 347 -1.61 16.23 -17.52
N THR A 348 -2.08 17.37 -18.05
CA THR A 348 -2.41 17.52 -19.47
C THR A 348 -1.28 18.25 -20.17
N GLY A 349 -0.76 17.69 -21.26
CA GLY A 349 0.28 18.29 -22.08
C GLY A 349 -0.19 19.57 -22.79
N ASN A 350 0.74 20.47 -23.07
CA ASN A 350 0.45 21.73 -23.78
C ASN A 350 1.28 21.93 -25.06
N GLY A 351 2.15 20.98 -25.42
CA GLY A 351 3.00 21.03 -26.61
C GLY A 351 4.14 22.05 -26.56
N SER A 352 4.34 22.73 -25.42
CA SER A 352 5.38 23.76 -25.25
C SER A 352 6.25 23.45 -24.02
N ASN A 353 7.47 23.98 -23.98
CA ASN A 353 8.34 23.81 -22.81
C ASN A 353 7.63 24.28 -21.54
N ARG A 354 7.67 23.45 -20.49
CA ARG A 354 7.00 23.71 -19.22
C ARG A 354 7.62 22.94 -18.06
N THR A 355 7.19 23.26 -16.85
CA THR A 355 7.47 22.48 -15.65
C THR A 355 6.19 21.83 -15.13
N ILE A 356 6.34 20.66 -14.52
CA ILE A 356 5.29 19.94 -13.80
C ILE A 356 5.67 19.90 -12.32
N SER A 357 4.80 20.37 -11.46
CA SER A 357 5.00 20.34 -10.01
C SER A 357 4.83 18.92 -9.46
N HIS A 358 5.57 18.59 -8.39
CA HIS A 358 5.45 17.35 -7.64
C HIS A 358 5.68 17.59 -6.13
N ASN A 359 5.20 16.64 -5.31
CA ASN A 359 5.28 16.69 -3.85
C ASN A 359 6.36 15.76 -3.27
N LEU A 360 7.30 15.31 -4.10
CA LEU A 360 8.37 14.41 -3.64
C LEU A 360 9.24 15.03 -2.54
N GLY A 361 9.37 16.38 -2.51
CA GLY A 361 10.15 17.09 -1.51
C GLY A 361 11.66 16.84 -1.59
N SER A 362 12.13 16.21 -2.67
CA SER A 362 13.52 15.93 -3.00
C SER A 362 13.71 15.90 -4.52
N VAL A 363 14.95 16.01 -4.98
CA VAL A 363 15.26 15.89 -6.41
C VAL A 363 14.97 14.46 -6.87
N PRO A 364 14.16 14.25 -7.93
CA PRO A 364 13.89 12.92 -8.45
C PRO A 364 15.14 12.15 -8.85
N GLY A 365 15.18 10.88 -8.43
CA GLY A 365 16.19 9.92 -8.90
C GLY A 365 15.80 9.29 -10.23
N SER A 366 14.50 9.01 -10.41
CA SER A 366 13.93 8.49 -11.65
C SER A 366 12.49 8.95 -11.82
N ILE A 367 12.04 9.10 -13.07
CA ILE A 367 10.65 9.46 -13.41
C ILE A 367 10.18 8.57 -14.56
N PHE A 368 9.04 7.88 -14.39
CA PHE A 368 8.40 7.10 -15.44
C PHE A 368 7.16 7.84 -15.91
N ILE A 369 7.10 8.23 -17.18
CA ILE A 369 5.95 8.94 -17.77
C ILE A 369 5.25 8.05 -18.79
N LYS A 370 3.92 8.00 -18.69
CA LYS A 370 3.05 7.32 -19.64
C LYS A 370 1.92 8.23 -20.10
N ARG A 371 1.74 8.29 -21.42
CA ARG A 371 0.54 8.87 -22.01
C ARG A 371 -0.66 7.95 -21.79
N THR A 372 -1.78 8.49 -21.31
CA THR A 372 -2.96 7.73 -20.87
C THR A 372 -4.10 7.72 -21.86
N ASP A 373 -4.25 8.76 -22.69
CA ASP A 373 -5.35 8.94 -23.64
C ASP A 373 -5.16 8.20 -24.98
N THR A 374 -3.95 7.89 -25.34
CA THR A 374 -3.64 7.20 -26.60
C THR A 374 -2.36 6.36 -26.47
N THR A 375 -2.06 5.60 -27.52
CA THR A 375 -0.84 4.78 -27.63
C THR A 375 0.42 5.64 -27.52
N GLY A 376 1.39 5.22 -26.74
CA GLY A 376 2.68 5.87 -26.58
C GLY A 376 3.61 5.06 -25.69
N ASN A 377 4.90 5.06 -25.98
CA ASN A 377 5.87 4.36 -25.16
C ASN A 377 6.01 5.02 -23.78
N TRP A 378 6.36 4.23 -22.78
CA TRP A 378 6.78 4.71 -21.47
C TRP A 378 8.13 5.41 -21.57
N GLN A 379 8.21 6.65 -21.14
CA GLN A 379 9.45 7.43 -21.11
C GLN A 379 10.05 7.42 -19.73
N VAL A 380 11.34 7.14 -19.62
CA VAL A 380 12.04 7.07 -18.33
C VAL A 380 13.19 8.08 -18.29
N TYR A 381 13.11 8.99 -17.33
CA TYR A 381 14.23 9.80 -16.87
C TYR A 381 14.96 9.03 -15.75
N HIS A 382 16.29 9.07 -15.77
CA HIS A 382 17.10 8.57 -14.67
C HIS A 382 18.29 9.51 -14.43
N ARG A 383 18.54 9.88 -13.17
CA ARG A 383 19.60 10.82 -12.77
C ARG A 383 21.02 10.41 -13.18
N GLY A 384 21.24 9.14 -13.45
CA GLY A 384 22.50 8.60 -13.93
C GLY A 384 22.72 8.76 -15.42
N LEU A 385 21.78 9.38 -16.14
CA LEU A 385 21.87 9.70 -17.56
C LEU A 385 21.99 11.23 -17.75
N ALA A 386 22.44 11.64 -18.92
CA ALA A 386 22.40 13.07 -19.28
C ALA A 386 20.93 13.53 -19.43
N ASN A 387 20.67 14.82 -19.17
CA ASN A 387 19.32 15.40 -19.31
C ASN A 387 18.79 15.43 -20.75
N THR A 388 19.61 15.06 -21.71
CA THR A 388 19.23 14.86 -23.11
C THR A 388 18.99 13.38 -23.45
N GLU A 389 19.17 12.47 -22.49
CA GLU A 389 19.02 11.04 -22.67
C GLU A 389 17.75 10.52 -21.98
N TYR A 390 17.26 9.40 -22.45
CA TYR A 390 16.06 8.72 -21.89
C TYR A 390 16.13 7.22 -22.13
N LEU A 391 15.29 6.47 -21.39
CA LEU A 391 15.02 5.07 -21.61
C LEU A 391 13.54 4.86 -21.93
N VAL A 392 13.24 3.68 -22.45
CA VAL A 392 11.86 3.25 -22.71
C VAL A 392 11.59 2.00 -21.88
N LEU A 393 10.59 2.08 -20.98
CA LEU A 393 10.32 0.96 -20.06
C LEU A 393 9.75 -0.26 -20.77
N ASN A 394 8.90 -0.08 -21.78
CA ASN A 394 8.22 -1.16 -22.50
C ASN A 394 9.06 -1.79 -23.63
N THR A 395 10.37 -1.54 -23.65
CA THR A 395 11.26 -2.12 -24.68
C THR A 395 12.60 -2.57 -24.09
N ALA A 396 13.29 -3.43 -24.80
CA ALA A 396 14.65 -3.87 -24.47
C ALA A 396 15.76 -2.90 -24.91
N GLY A 397 15.42 -1.77 -25.55
CA GLY A 397 16.37 -0.80 -26.11
C GLY A 397 17.36 -0.23 -25.09
N ALA A 398 18.56 0.14 -25.57
CA ALA A 398 19.51 0.95 -24.81
C ALA A 398 18.98 2.39 -24.61
N LYS A 399 19.76 3.23 -23.90
CA LYS A 399 19.44 4.64 -23.80
C LYS A 399 19.46 5.32 -25.18
N ALA A 400 18.60 6.31 -25.34
CA ALA A 400 18.53 7.11 -26.56
C ALA A 400 18.60 8.60 -26.22
N THR A 401 18.91 9.43 -27.22
CA THR A 401 19.01 10.89 -27.05
C THR A 401 17.75 11.56 -27.58
N GLY A 402 17.23 12.52 -26.80
CA GLY A 402 16.06 13.31 -27.15
C GLY A 402 15.92 14.53 -26.25
N ALA A 403 16.62 15.62 -26.60
CA ALA A 403 16.68 16.85 -25.82
C ALA A 403 15.30 17.48 -25.53
N THR A 404 14.32 17.24 -26.37
CA THR A 404 12.94 17.78 -26.24
C THR A 404 12.06 17.05 -25.25
N ARG A 405 12.52 15.95 -24.62
CA ARG A 405 11.73 15.26 -23.58
C ARG A 405 11.80 16.00 -22.25
N TRP A 406 13.00 16.13 -21.70
CA TRP A 406 13.24 16.73 -20.38
C TRP A 406 13.65 18.21 -20.49
N ASN A 407 13.52 18.82 -21.70
CA ASN A 407 13.98 20.18 -21.99
C ASN A 407 15.44 20.40 -21.58
N SER A 408 16.28 19.36 -21.69
CA SER A 408 17.69 19.37 -21.26
C SER A 408 17.92 19.89 -19.83
N THR A 409 16.94 19.75 -18.94
CA THR A 409 16.92 20.36 -17.61
C THR A 409 16.86 19.30 -16.51
N THR A 410 17.73 19.42 -15.50
CA THR A 410 17.68 18.59 -14.30
C THR A 410 16.43 18.91 -13.47
N PRO A 411 15.67 17.91 -13.00
CA PRO A 411 14.59 18.15 -12.06
C PRO A 411 15.07 18.83 -10.77
N THR A 412 14.17 19.56 -10.12
CA THR A 412 14.38 20.16 -8.79
C THR A 412 13.61 19.37 -7.72
N SER A 413 13.64 19.81 -6.48
CA SER A 413 12.87 19.19 -5.39
C SER A 413 11.35 19.43 -5.48
N THR A 414 10.88 20.24 -6.41
CA THR A 414 9.46 20.64 -6.53
C THR A 414 8.89 20.53 -7.94
N VAL A 415 9.76 20.49 -8.97
CA VAL A 415 9.31 20.42 -10.37
C VAL A 415 10.27 19.56 -11.22
N PHE A 416 9.73 18.96 -12.27
CA PHE A 416 10.50 18.45 -13.40
C PHE A 416 10.11 19.18 -14.69
N SER A 417 11.04 19.27 -15.64
CA SER A 417 10.84 19.99 -16.88
C SER A 417 10.44 19.04 -18.01
N LEU A 418 9.58 19.52 -18.88
CA LEU A 418 9.18 18.89 -20.13
C LEU A 418 9.45 19.81 -21.30
N GLY A 419 9.93 19.25 -22.39
CA GLY A 419 10.06 19.93 -23.67
C GLY A 419 8.81 19.72 -24.54
N THR A 420 9.00 19.78 -25.84
CA THR A 420 7.92 19.73 -26.84
C THR A 420 7.63 18.32 -27.36
N ASP A 421 8.34 17.29 -26.89
CA ASP A 421 8.17 15.92 -27.36
C ASP A 421 6.76 15.40 -27.04
N VAL A 422 6.07 14.92 -28.07
CA VAL A 422 4.69 14.43 -27.97
C VAL A 422 4.53 13.18 -27.08
N THR A 423 5.63 12.47 -26.83
CA THR A 423 5.58 11.28 -25.93
C THR A 423 5.42 11.65 -24.46
N VAL A 424 5.74 12.90 -24.09
CA VAL A 424 5.63 13.41 -22.72
C VAL A 424 4.78 14.68 -22.59
N ASN A 425 4.49 15.42 -23.70
CA ASN A 425 3.85 16.75 -23.60
C ASN A 425 3.03 17.14 -24.84
N ALA A 426 2.36 16.20 -25.55
CA ALA A 426 1.46 16.57 -26.65
C ALA A 426 0.34 17.48 -26.16
N SER A 427 0.01 18.50 -26.94
CA SER A 427 -1.09 19.42 -26.60
C SER A 427 -2.41 18.67 -26.44
N GLY A 428 -3.07 18.83 -25.29
CA GLY A 428 -4.33 18.14 -24.94
C GLY A 428 -4.16 16.68 -24.53
N GLY A 429 -2.97 16.07 -24.68
CA GLY A 429 -2.71 14.69 -24.24
C GLY A 429 -2.68 14.57 -22.72
N THR A 430 -3.20 13.48 -22.16
CA THR A 430 -3.17 13.24 -20.73
C THR A 430 -2.06 12.25 -20.36
N TYR A 431 -1.42 12.47 -19.20
CA TYR A 431 -0.23 11.74 -18.75
C TYR A 431 -0.29 11.42 -17.27
N VAL A 432 0.41 10.35 -16.89
CA VAL A 432 0.79 10.06 -15.50
C VAL A 432 2.32 9.99 -15.40
N ALA A 433 2.88 10.52 -14.33
CA ALA A 433 4.28 10.42 -13.95
C ALA A 433 4.41 9.73 -12.59
N TYR A 434 5.23 8.68 -12.52
CA TYR A 434 5.65 8.02 -11.29
C TYR A 434 7.07 8.49 -10.96
N ILE A 435 7.24 9.11 -9.79
CA ILE A 435 8.43 9.87 -9.44
C ILE A 435 9.10 9.22 -8.23
N PHE A 436 10.32 8.76 -8.40
CA PHE A 436 11.13 8.07 -7.38
C PHE A 436 12.21 9.00 -6.85
N ALA A 437 12.39 9.04 -5.53
CA ALA A 437 13.43 9.82 -4.87
C ALA A 437 14.83 9.18 -4.98
N HIS A 438 15.83 9.81 -4.39
CA HIS A 438 17.18 9.28 -4.25
C HIS A 438 17.88 9.83 -3.02
N ASN A 439 18.25 8.97 -2.08
CA ASN A 439 19.15 9.24 -0.96
C ASN A 439 19.00 10.62 -0.28
N ASP A 440 17.78 10.98 0.10
CA ASP A 440 17.50 12.27 0.72
C ASP A 440 17.08 12.15 2.21
N GLY A 441 17.27 11.00 2.83
CA GLY A 441 16.85 10.72 4.20
C GLY A 441 15.32 10.72 4.36
N GLY A 442 14.84 11.19 5.50
CA GLY A 442 13.40 11.32 5.81
C GLY A 442 12.81 10.11 6.51
N PHE A 443 13.60 9.05 6.75
CA PHE A 443 13.16 7.78 7.32
C PHE A 443 13.98 7.38 8.56
N GLY A 444 13.48 6.35 9.28
CA GLY A 444 14.10 5.88 10.51
C GLY A 444 13.77 6.76 11.72
N ALA A 445 14.20 6.32 12.88
CA ALA A 445 13.90 6.99 14.15
C ALA A 445 14.44 8.44 14.23
N THR A 446 15.50 8.73 13.48
CA THR A 446 16.15 10.07 13.42
C THR A 446 15.73 10.87 12.20
N GLY A 447 15.02 10.28 11.25
CA GLY A 447 14.67 10.92 9.97
C GLY A 447 15.84 11.10 9.00
N THR A 448 16.96 10.40 9.20
CA THR A 448 18.17 10.53 8.38
C THR A 448 18.45 9.32 7.49
N ASP A 449 17.71 8.25 7.65
CA ASP A 449 17.92 7.03 6.90
C ASP A 449 17.49 7.16 5.45
N ASN A 450 18.34 6.68 4.53
CA ASN A 450 18.00 6.51 3.13
C ASN A 450 17.25 5.19 2.92
N VAL A 451 16.20 5.21 2.12
CA VAL A 451 15.37 4.02 1.84
C VAL A 451 15.22 3.72 0.34
N ILE A 452 15.60 4.66 -0.52
CA ILE A 452 15.57 4.48 -1.97
C ILE A 452 16.80 5.11 -2.61
N THR A 453 17.45 4.37 -3.51
CA THR A 453 18.64 4.81 -4.24
C THR A 453 18.45 4.59 -5.73
N CYS A 454 18.64 5.64 -6.52
CA CYS A 454 18.75 5.58 -7.98
C CYS A 454 20.21 5.85 -8.37
N GLY A 455 20.90 4.89 -8.92
CA GLY A 455 22.33 5.02 -9.21
C GLY A 455 22.76 4.31 -10.49
N THR A 456 24.08 4.28 -10.71
CA THR A 456 24.71 3.60 -11.82
C THR A 456 25.84 2.69 -11.35
N TYR A 457 26.15 1.68 -12.13
CA TYR A 457 27.38 0.90 -11.99
C TYR A 457 27.88 0.46 -13.37
N LEU A 458 29.14 0.04 -13.42
CA LEU A 458 29.79 -0.53 -14.59
C LEU A 458 29.81 -2.06 -14.45
N GLY A 459 29.31 -2.78 -15.43
CA GLY A 459 29.38 -4.24 -15.46
C GLY A 459 30.83 -4.73 -15.60
N SER A 460 31.15 -5.79 -14.92
CA SER A 460 32.52 -6.34 -14.86
C SER A 460 32.65 -7.74 -15.45
N ASN A 461 31.52 -8.41 -15.70
CA ASN A 461 31.47 -9.84 -16.06
C ASN A 461 32.16 -10.77 -15.05
N HIS A 462 32.40 -10.28 -13.82
CA HIS A 462 33.01 -11.06 -12.75
C HIS A 462 31.98 -11.41 -11.68
N ARG A 463 32.01 -12.63 -11.20
CA ARG A 463 31.16 -13.09 -10.09
C ARG A 463 31.75 -12.60 -8.76
N ALA A 464 30.89 -12.11 -7.87
CA ALA A 464 31.18 -11.77 -6.48
C ALA A 464 32.25 -10.69 -6.22
N GLN A 465 32.69 -9.91 -7.20
CA GLN A 465 33.83 -8.99 -7.03
C GLN A 465 33.45 -7.52 -6.84
N GLN A 466 32.24 -7.10 -7.20
CA GLN A 466 31.85 -5.67 -7.12
C GLN A 466 30.56 -5.49 -6.38
N ILE A 467 30.65 -4.88 -5.19
CA ILE A 467 29.47 -4.46 -4.43
C ILE A 467 29.03 -3.09 -4.94
N VAL A 468 27.77 -2.99 -5.36
CA VAL A 468 27.09 -1.72 -5.57
C VAL A 468 26.67 -1.21 -4.19
N THR A 469 27.40 -0.24 -3.66
CA THR A 469 27.21 0.25 -2.29
C THR A 469 26.01 1.19 -2.22
N LEU A 470 25.05 0.87 -1.37
CA LEU A 470 23.86 1.66 -1.07
C LEU A 470 23.92 2.29 0.32
N GLY A 471 24.72 1.73 1.23
CA GLY A 471 24.71 2.02 2.67
C GLY A 471 23.64 1.24 3.43
N TYR A 472 22.91 0.35 2.76
CA TYR A 472 21.89 -0.52 3.33
C TYR A 472 21.69 -1.78 2.48
N GLU A 473 21.10 -2.82 3.06
CA GLU A 473 20.67 -4.02 2.36
C GLU A 473 19.35 -3.75 1.60
N PRO A 474 19.28 -4.03 0.27
CA PRO A 474 18.05 -3.86 -0.49
C PRO A 474 17.07 -5.02 -0.28
N GLN A 475 15.77 -4.73 -0.38
CA GLN A 475 14.70 -5.72 -0.50
C GLN A 475 14.13 -5.83 -1.92
N TRP A 476 14.36 -4.81 -2.76
CA TRP A 476 13.87 -4.73 -4.12
C TRP A 476 14.88 -3.95 -4.97
N VAL A 477 15.18 -4.46 -6.17
CA VAL A 477 16.10 -3.82 -7.12
C VAL A 477 15.54 -3.94 -8.52
N MET A 478 15.51 -2.82 -9.24
CA MET A 478 15.21 -2.76 -10.68
C MET A 478 16.45 -2.28 -11.42
N ILE A 479 16.83 -2.98 -12.50
CA ILE A 479 18.07 -2.71 -13.26
C ILE A 479 17.77 -2.62 -14.77
N LYS A 480 18.55 -1.77 -15.45
CA LYS A 480 18.59 -1.70 -16.93
C LYS A 480 20.00 -1.48 -17.43
N ASN A 481 20.44 -2.34 -18.36
CA ASN A 481 21.60 -2.06 -19.20
C ASN A 481 21.28 -0.88 -20.13
N VAL A 482 22.05 0.20 -20.03
CA VAL A 482 21.82 1.42 -20.83
C VAL A 482 22.78 1.53 -22.03
N THR A 483 23.75 0.64 -22.12
CA THR A 483 24.77 0.62 -23.21
C THR A 483 24.35 -0.34 -24.31
N SER A 484 23.96 -1.56 -23.95
CA SER A 484 23.55 -2.59 -24.91
C SER A 484 22.05 -2.54 -25.17
N GLY A 485 21.67 -2.54 -26.44
CA GLY A 485 20.30 -2.83 -26.88
C GLY A 485 20.00 -4.33 -26.76
N ALA A 486 18.72 -4.67 -26.77
CA ALA A 486 18.22 -6.05 -26.69
C ALA A 486 18.45 -6.77 -25.34
N THR A 487 18.62 -6.01 -24.25
CA THR A 487 18.59 -6.53 -22.87
C THR A 487 17.30 -6.10 -22.18
N ASP A 488 16.67 -7.01 -21.46
CA ASP A 488 15.44 -6.70 -20.72
C ASP A 488 15.72 -5.84 -19.49
N TRP A 489 14.68 -5.17 -18.97
CA TRP A 489 14.66 -4.67 -17.61
C TRP A 489 14.57 -5.85 -16.65
N VAL A 490 15.22 -5.79 -15.52
CA VAL A 490 15.22 -6.84 -14.48
C VAL A 490 14.68 -6.30 -13.18
N VAL A 491 13.73 -7.00 -12.57
CA VAL A 491 13.25 -6.75 -11.21
C VAL A 491 13.42 -7.99 -10.36
N VAL A 492 14.13 -7.84 -9.25
CA VAL A 492 14.31 -8.86 -8.22
C VAL A 492 13.87 -8.31 -6.86
N ASP A 493 13.47 -9.20 -5.97
CA ASP A 493 13.17 -8.86 -4.57
C ASP A 493 13.42 -10.04 -3.63
N ASN A 494 13.52 -9.74 -2.33
CA ASN A 494 13.83 -10.72 -1.32
C ASN A 494 12.70 -11.72 -1.01
N MET A 495 11.48 -11.44 -1.47
CA MET A 495 10.35 -12.38 -1.36
C MET A 495 10.39 -13.45 -2.45
N ARG A 496 11.17 -13.26 -3.52
CA ARG A 496 11.34 -14.15 -4.67
C ARG A 496 12.80 -14.57 -4.85
N ASN A 497 13.48 -14.79 -3.74
CA ASN A 497 14.81 -15.42 -3.71
C ASN A 497 16.01 -14.55 -4.14
N MET A 498 16.03 -13.25 -3.83
CA MET A 498 17.27 -12.44 -3.89
C MET A 498 18.20 -12.86 -2.74
N SER A 499 18.99 -13.92 -2.92
CA SER A 499 19.73 -14.62 -1.85
C SER A 499 21.24 -14.68 -2.10
N VAL A 500 21.99 -15.09 -1.09
CA VAL A 500 23.45 -15.34 -1.22
C VAL A 500 23.78 -16.79 -1.65
N SER A 501 22.78 -17.59 -1.95
CA SER A 501 22.96 -18.97 -2.36
C SER A 501 23.55 -19.01 -3.78
N THR A 502 24.59 -19.81 -3.98
CA THR A 502 25.17 -20.04 -5.31
C THR A 502 24.51 -21.21 -6.06
N THR A 503 23.58 -21.87 -5.41
CA THR A 503 22.87 -23.05 -5.94
C THR A 503 21.38 -22.80 -6.13
N ALA A 504 20.84 -21.73 -5.55
CA ALA A 504 19.48 -21.30 -5.74
C ALA A 504 19.36 -20.43 -6.98
N ALA A 505 18.29 -20.62 -7.75
CA ALA A 505 17.97 -19.76 -8.89
C ALA A 505 17.29 -18.49 -8.39
N ASP A 506 17.85 -17.32 -8.67
CA ASP A 506 17.18 -16.06 -8.42
C ASP A 506 16.03 -15.87 -9.37
N ALA A 507 14.86 -15.64 -8.82
CA ALA A 507 13.68 -15.35 -9.59
C ALA A 507 13.66 -13.87 -9.99
N TRP A 508 13.51 -13.59 -11.26
CA TRP A 508 13.37 -12.24 -11.76
C TRP A 508 12.21 -12.07 -12.75
N ILE A 509 11.71 -10.86 -12.84
CA ILE A 509 10.61 -10.48 -13.74
C ILE A 509 11.09 -9.32 -14.61
N ALA A 510 10.76 -9.40 -15.92
CA ALA A 510 11.06 -8.34 -16.88
C ALA A 510 9.86 -7.38 -17.05
N PRO A 511 9.95 -6.12 -16.61
CA PRO A 511 8.89 -5.12 -16.76
C PRO A 511 8.43 -4.84 -18.18
N ASN A 512 9.26 -5.11 -19.15
CA ASN A 512 9.02 -4.86 -20.57
C ASN A 512 8.49 -6.08 -21.35
N THR A 513 8.18 -7.19 -20.68
CA THR A 513 7.71 -8.42 -21.35
C THR A 513 6.50 -9.03 -20.67
N THR A 514 5.78 -9.89 -21.38
CA THR A 514 4.71 -10.72 -20.79
C THR A 514 5.25 -11.99 -20.14
N ALA A 515 6.53 -12.30 -20.26
CA ALA A 515 7.10 -13.54 -19.77
C ALA A 515 6.72 -13.84 -18.31
N ALA A 516 6.56 -15.10 -18.00
CA ALA A 516 6.47 -15.58 -16.64
C ALA A 516 7.75 -15.23 -15.86
N GLU A 517 7.73 -15.40 -14.55
CA GLU A 517 8.93 -15.30 -13.73
C GLU A 517 10.00 -16.25 -14.25
N THR A 518 11.18 -15.73 -14.50
CA THR A 518 12.32 -16.52 -14.95
C THR A 518 13.13 -16.93 -13.73
N THR A 519 13.34 -18.23 -13.60
CA THR A 519 14.28 -18.80 -12.63
C THR A 519 15.50 -19.28 -13.41
N THR A 520 16.64 -18.68 -13.20
CA THR A 520 17.91 -19.11 -13.82
C THR A 520 18.75 -19.86 -12.81
N THR A 521 19.54 -20.82 -13.30
CA THR A 521 20.41 -21.64 -12.44
C THR A 521 21.67 -20.92 -11.94
N ALA A 522 21.81 -19.63 -12.26
CA ALA A 522 22.90 -18.78 -11.79
C ALA A 522 22.35 -17.58 -11.04
N ASP A 523 22.79 -17.37 -9.81
CA ASP A 523 22.48 -16.21 -9.02
C ASP A 523 22.81 -14.94 -9.79
N GLN A 524 21.84 -14.06 -9.93
CA GLN A 524 22.04 -12.82 -10.70
C GLN A 524 22.41 -11.66 -9.76
N ILE A 525 21.61 -11.44 -8.72
CA ILE A 525 21.73 -10.30 -7.83
C ILE A 525 21.66 -10.80 -6.40
N VAL A 526 22.72 -10.57 -5.66
CA VAL A 526 22.87 -11.03 -4.28
C VAL A 526 22.81 -9.84 -3.33
N ALA A 527 21.91 -9.90 -2.34
CA ALA A 527 21.84 -8.90 -1.30
C ALA A 527 23.05 -8.98 -0.36
N ALA A 528 23.57 -7.81 0.00
CA ALA A 528 24.62 -7.63 0.99
C ALA A 528 24.17 -6.61 2.03
N SER A 529 24.74 -6.64 3.24
CA SER A 529 24.36 -5.73 4.34
C SER A 529 24.46 -4.23 3.99
N THR A 530 25.29 -3.87 2.99
CA THR A 530 25.51 -2.48 2.57
C THR A 530 25.16 -2.21 1.11
N GLY A 531 24.54 -3.17 0.41
CA GLY A 531 24.20 -3.04 -1.01
C GLY A 531 23.90 -4.38 -1.66
N PHE A 532 24.30 -4.55 -2.91
CA PHE A 532 24.16 -5.79 -3.65
C PHE A 532 25.36 -6.02 -4.57
N TYR A 533 25.56 -7.25 -4.98
CA TYR A 533 26.60 -7.63 -5.94
C TYR A 533 26.06 -8.67 -6.94
N PHE A 534 26.85 -8.98 -7.94
CA PHE A 534 26.46 -9.93 -9.00
C PHE A 534 27.22 -11.23 -8.86
N ASN A 535 26.48 -12.33 -8.93
CA ASN A 535 27.06 -13.67 -9.09
C ASN A 535 26.81 -14.22 -10.49
N ALA A 536 26.50 -13.33 -11.44
CA ALA A 536 26.15 -13.65 -12.82
C ALA A 536 27.01 -12.86 -13.81
N THR A 537 27.05 -13.38 -15.04
CA THR A 537 27.74 -12.78 -16.19
C THR A 537 26.76 -12.37 -17.30
N GLN A 538 25.46 -12.35 -17.00
CA GLN A 538 24.41 -12.09 -17.99
C GLN A 538 24.39 -10.62 -18.40
N ALA A 539 24.08 -10.40 -19.67
CA ALA A 539 24.06 -9.08 -20.28
C ALA A 539 23.02 -8.13 -19.64
N GLU A 540 21.94 -8.68 -19.09
CA GLU A 540 20.87 -7.94 -18.41
C GLU A 540 21.35 -7.20 -17.16
N VAL A 541 22.38 -7.75 -16.48
CA VAL A 541 22.79 -7.23 -15.15
C VAL A 541 24.29 -7.01 -14.97
N ASN A 542 25.20 -7.67 -15.73
CA ASN A 542 26.64 -7.60 -15.47
C ASN A 542 27.55 -7.73 -16.71
N GLU A 543 27.09 -7.31 -17.88
CA GLU A 543 27.90 -7.30 -19.10
C GLU A 543 29.14 -6.40 -18.93
N ALA A 544 30.35 -6.94 -19.25
CA ALA A 544 31.60 -6.22 -19.08
C ALA A 544 31.65 -4.92 -19.90
N GLY A 545 31.99 -3.83 -19.27
CA GLY A 545 32.12 -2.50 -19.91
C GLY A 545 30.79 -1.81 -20.21
N SER A 546 29.65 -2.46 -19.96
CA SER A 546 28.33 -1.83 -20.07
C SER A 546 27.99 -1.03 -18.82
N THR A 547 27.35 0.12 -18.99
CA THR A 547 26.80 0.91 -17.91
C THR A 547 25.38 0.48 -17.63
N PHE A 548 25.04 0.42 -16.36
CA PHE A 548 23.70 0.07 -15.86
C PHE A 548 23.15 1.21 -15.02
N VAL A 549 21.83 1.42 -15.07
CA VAL A 549 21.09 2.20 -14.10
C VAL A 549 20.29 1.28 -13.21
N TYR A 550 20.03 1.71 -11.97
CA TYR A 550 19.22 0.96 -11.03
C TYR A 550 18.37 1.84 -10.12
N ILE A 551 17.28 1.26 -9.62
CA ILE A 551 16.50 1.75 -8.49
C ILE A 551 16.53 0.64 -7.44
N ALA A 552 16.95 0.94 -6.22
CA ALA A 552 17.01 -0.02 -5.12
C ALA A 552 16.26 0.51 -3.90
N ILE A 553 15.49 -0.37 -3.23
CA ILE A 553 14.72 -0.04 -2.03
C ILE A 553 15.25 -0.85 -0.86
N ARG A 554 15.49 -0.16 0.27
CA ARG A 554 15.99 -0.70 1.51
C ARG A 554 15.05 -1.76 2.09
N ARG A 555 15.60 -2.81 2.71
CA ARG A 555 14.83 -3.80 3.47
C ARG A 555 14.09 -3.18 4.67
N PRO A 556 13.09 -3.90 5.23
CA PRO A 556 12.41 -3.49 6.45
C PRO A 556 13.34 -3.05 7.56
N MET A 557 13.01 -1.94 8.25
CA MET A 557 13.85 -1.29 9.22
C MET A 557 13.13 -0.77 10.48
N LYS A 558 11.83 -1.02 10.58
CA LYS A 558 11.00 -0.57 11.71
C LYS A 558 11.28 -1.43 12.95
N PRO A 559 11.68 -0.84 14.09
CA PRO A 559 11.81 -1.58 15.33
C PRO A 559 10.48 -2.19 15.76
N PRO A 560 10.46 -3.43 16.25
CA PRO A 560 9.24 -4.06 16.74
C PRO A 560 8.74 -3.38 18.01
N THR A 561 7.44 -3.29 18.19
CA THR A 561 6.79 -2.79 19.40
C THR A 561 6.32 -3.91 20.32
N SER A 562 6.29 -5.15 19.82
CA SER A 562 6.01 -6.36 20.62
C SER A 562 6.79 -7.56 20.07
N GLY A 563 7.05 -8.55 20.90
CA GLY A 563 7.72 -9.80 20.52
C GLY A 563 6.92 -10.59 19.46
N THR A 564 5.59 -10.49 19.45
CA THR A 564 4.71 -11.19 18.50
C THR A 564 4.82 -10.68 17.07
N GLN A 565 5.43 -9.53 16.86
CA GLN A 565 5.69 -9.00 15.51
C GLN A 565 6.94 -9.62 14.85
N VAL A 566 7.79 -10.27 15.64
CA VAL A 566 9.13 -10.71 15.19
C VAL A 566 9.45 -12.15 15.56
N TYR A 567 8.62 -12.80 16.36
CA TYR A 567 8.84 -14.17 16.82
C TYR A 567 7.52 -14.94 16.96
N GLU A 568 7.53 -16.17 16.47
CA GLU A 568 6.44 -17.14 16.65
C GLU A 568 7.03 -18.53 16.92
N GLY A 569 6.55 -19.19 17.99
CA GLY A 569 6.86 -20.59 18.30
C GLY A 569 5.64 -21.47 18.07
N THR A 570 5.72 -22.43 17.15
CA THR A 570 4.62 -23.34 16.81
C THR A 570 5.01 -24.78 16.99
N ALA A 571 4.32 -25.49 17.88
CA ALA A 571 4.41 -26.95 17.98
C ALA A 571 3.36 -27.59 17.07
N TYR A 572 3.77 -28.60 16.29
CA TYR A 572 2.85 -29.29 15.40
C TYR A 572 3.14 -30.78 15.30
N THR A 573 2.14 -31.56 14.90
CA THR A 573 2.30 -32.97 14.52
C THR A 573 2.30 -33.06 13.00
N GLY A 574 3.28 -33.75 12.43
CA GLY A 574 3.35 -34.01 11.02
C GLY A 574 2.13 -34.78 10.52
N ASN A 575 1.65 -34.47 9.35
CA ASN A 575 0.51 -35.13 8.71
C ASN A 575 0.85 -35.80 7.38
N GLY A 576 2.11 -35.71 6.94
CA GLY A 576 2.57 -36.32 5.71
C GLY A 576 1.98 -35.71 4.43
N THR A 577 1.42 -34.49 4.47
CA THR A 577 0.87 -33.82 3.26
C THR A 577 1.84 -32.76 2.76
N ALA A 578 1.89 -32.57 1.44
CA ALA A 578 2.61 -31.49 0.81
C ALA A 578 1.91 -30.14 1.01
N GLN A 579 2.63 -29.04 0.80
CA GLN A 579 2.12 -27.67 0.83
C GLN A 579 1.36 -27.30 2.11
N ARG A 580 1.78 -27.88 3.23
CA ARG A 580 1.22 -27.55 4.52
C ARG A 580 1.86 -26.27 5.05
N GLN A 581 1.05 -25.24 5.26
CA GLN A 581 1.49 -24.01 5.92
C GLN A 581 1.65 -24.21 7.44
N ILE A 582 2.76 -23.73 8.00
CA ILE A 582 3.08 -23.77 9.42
C ILE A 582 3.51 -22.37 9.85
N GLY A 583 2.94 -21.90 10.97
CA GLY A 583 3.03 -20.51 11.37
C GLY A 583 2.06 -19.63 10.61
N SER A 584 1.65 -18.50 11.18
CA SER A 584 0.56 -17.69 10.61
C SER A 584 0.63 -16.20 10.90
N THR A 585 1.60 -15.72 11.67
CA THR A 585 1.59 -14.33 12.14
C THR A 585 2.85 -13.53 11.81
N VAL A 586 3.97 -14.19 11.57
CA VAL A 586 5.26 -13.55 11.38
C VAL A 586 5.83 -13.84 9.99
N LEU A 587 6.29 -12.80 9.29
CA LEU A 587 7.13 -12.97 8.09
C LEU A 587 8.41 -13.69 8.51
N MET A 588 8.69 -14.83 7.89
CA MET A 588 9.84 -15.64 8.24
C MET A 588 11.10 -15.17 7.51
N ASP A 589 12.07 -14.68 8.26
CA ASP A 589 13.43 -14.44 7.78
C ASP A 589 14.40 -15.52 8.24
N MET A 590 14.16 -16.15 9.41
CA MET A 590 14.91 -17.29 9.92
C MET A 590 13.97 -18.30 10.57
N LEU A 591 14.26 -19.58 10.36
CA LEU A 591 13.55 -20.70 10.96
C LEU A 591 14.56 -21.58 11.72
N LEU A 592 14.28 -21.82 12.99
CA LEU A 592 14.87 -22.94 13.75
C LEU A 592 13.81 -24.04 13.87
N LEU A 593 14.11 -25.19 13.31
CA LEU A 593 13.21 -26.34 13.28
C LEU A 593 13.80 -27.52 14.04
N SER A 594 12.99 -28.15 14.90
CA SER A 594 13.38 -29.32 15.65
C SER A 594 12.32 -30.40 15.60
N CYS A 595 12.73 -31.65 15.36
CA CYS A 595 11.92 -32.83 15.59
C CYS A 595 11.94 -33.15 17.10
N ARG A 596 10.77 -33.36 17.71
CA ARG A 596 10.60 -33.65 19.15
C ARG A 596 10.33 -35.12 19.46
N SER A 597 9.84 -35.89 18.50
CA SER A 597 9.60 -37.34 18.69
C SER A 597 10.87 -38.14 18.47
N ALA A 598 11.06 -39.17 19.29
CA ALA A 598 12.13 -40.12 19.09
C ALA A 598 11.96 -40.82 17.72
N ASP A 599 13.03 -41.04 17.09
CA ASP A 599 13.32 -41.25 15.72
C ASP A 599 12.72 -42.48 15.03
N SER A 600 11.92 -42.24 14.01
CA SER A 600 11.73 -43.19 12.93
C SER A 600 12.47 -42.76 11.63
N LEU A 601 13.32 -41.74 11.69
CA LEU A 601 13.98 -41.14 10.53
C LEU A 601 15.39 -41.74 10.26
N GLY A 602 15.86 -42.69 11.08
CA GLY A 602 17.20 -43.25 10.95
C GLY A 602 18.35 -42.25 11.24
N TRP A 603 18.04 -41.08 11.77
CA TRP A 603 19.00 -40.09 12.20
C TRP A 603 19.31 -40.33 13.66
N THR A 604 20.51 -40.73 13.93
CA THR A 604 21.02 -41.11 15.29
C THR A 604 21.13 -39.91 16.25
N SER A 605 20.65 -38.74 15.85
CA SER A 605 20.62 -37.53 16.68
C SER A 605 19.45 -36.66 16.25
N TYR A 606 18.70 -36.10 17.17
CA TYR A 606 17.63 -35.13 16.96
C TYR A 606 18.09 -34.01 16.00
N ALA A 607 17.52 -33.97 14.80
CA ALA A 607 17.93 -33.01 13.80
C ALA A 607 17.37 -31.64 14.14
N HIS A 608 18.23 -30.70 14.42
CA HIS A 608 17.91 -29.31 14.59
C HIS A 608 18.51 -28.52 13.42
N PHE A 609 17.68 -27.82 12.66
CA PHE A 609 18.10 -27.11 11.47
C PHE A 609 17.81 -25.62 11.59
N ILE A 610 18.74 -24.81 11.10
CA ILE A 610 18.55 -23.38 10.89
C ILE A 610 18.50 -23.12 9.38
N PHE A 611 17.44 -22.47 8.96
CA PHE A 611 17.24 -21.95 7.62
C PHE A 611 17.07 -20.43 7.71
N ASP A 612 17.46 -19.69 6.70
CA ASP A 612 17.16 -18.27 6.61
C ASP A 612 16.99 -17.80 5.14
N ARG A 613 16.20 -16.75 4.98
CA ARG A 613 15.85 -16.18 3.68
C ARG A 613 17.09 -15.66 2.92
N LEU A 614 18.09 -15.17 3.61
CA LEU A 614 19.30 -14.63 2.98
C LEU A 614 20.13 -15.76 2.30
N ARG A 615 20.06 -16.99 2.81
CA ARG A 615 20.73 -18.18 2.22
C ARG A 615 19.85 -18.96 1.23
N GLY A 616 18.68 -18.46 0.89
CA GLY A 616 17.79 -19.00 -0.13
C GLY A 616 16.33 -19.01 0.33
N GLY A 617 15.44 -18.44 -0.48
CA GLY A 617 14.01 -18.42 -0.27
C GLY A 617 13.32 -19.71 -0.74
N SER A 618 13.31 -19.96 -2.05
CA SER A 618 12.70 -21.14 -2.66
C SER A 618 13.60 -22.38 -2.69
N ASN A 619 14.86 -22.25 -2.37
CA ASN A 619 15.82 -23.35 -2.23
C ASN A 619 16.72 -23.12 -1.02
N PRO A 620 16.17 -23.16 0.20
CA PRO A 620 16.94 -22.80 1.38
C PRO A 620 18.04 -23.82 1.65
N ASN A 621 19.19 -23.30 2.01
CA ASN A 621 20.28 -24.10 2.57
C ASN A 621 20.13 -24.18 4.09
N SER A 622 20.43 -25.32 4.68
CA SER A 622 20.37 -25.51 6.13
C SER A 622 21.73 -25.57 6.80
N LEU A 623 21.74 -25.22 8.07
CA LEU A 623 22.83 -25.49 8.98
C LEU A 623 22.32 -26.36 10.13
N GLY A 624 22.99 -27.50 10.39
CA GLY A 624 22.70 -28.35 11.54
C GLY A 624 23.27 -27.75 12.82
N THR A 625 22.47 -27.52 13.87
CA THR A 625 22.96 -26.90 15.11
C THR A 625 23.79 -27.85 15.95
N SER A 626 23.59 -29.16 15.79
CA SER A 626 24.33 -30.22 16.48
C SER A 626 25.50 -30.78 15.68
N ARG A 627 25.86 -30.16 14.55
CA ARG A 627 26.82 -30.70 13.58
C ARG A 627 27.90 -29.69 13.23
N ALA A 628 29.10 -30.20 13.02
CA ALA A 628 30.23 -29.43 12.52
C ALA A 628 30.17 -29.22 10.98
N ASP A 629 29.28 -29.93 10.28
CA ASP A 629 29.18 -29.89 8.82
C ASP A 629 29.01 -28.47 8.29
N ALA A 630 29.49 -28.26 7.08
CA ALA A 630 29.20 -27.06 6.29
C ALA A 630 27.70 -26.99 5.92
N GLU A 631 27.33 -25.96 5.17
CA GLU A 631 25.98 -25.77 4.72
C GLU A 631 25.46 -26.96 3.88
N ILE A 632 24.29 -27.46 4.22
CA ILE A 632 23.64 -28.57 3.53
C ILE A 632 22.72 -27.95 2.46
N THR A 633 22.96 -28.32 1.22
CA THR A 633 22.18 -27.87 0.05
C THR A 633 21.11 -28.89 -0.34
N GLY A 634 20.18 -28.50 -1.23
CA GLY A 634 19.21 -29.43 -1.79
C GLY A 634 17.87 -29.51 -1.06
N TRP A 635 17.53 -28.54 -0.25
CA TRP A 635 16.26 -28.47 0.47
C TRP A 635 15.12 -27.86 -0.34
N ALA A 636 15.33 -27.49 -1.61
CA ALA A 636 14.32 -26.87 -2.50
C ALA A 636 13.00 -27.65 -2.57
N THR A 637 13.08 -28.98 -2.43
CA THR A 637 11.91 -29.84 -2.46
C THR A 637 11.22 -29.98 -1.11
N TYR A 638 11.75 -29.40 -0.05
CA TYR A 638 11.29 -29.64 1.31
C TYR A 638 10.62 -28.44 1.98
N LEU A 639 11.09 -27.22 1.72
CA LEU A 639 10.69 -26.03 2.43
C LEU A 639 10.63 -24.82 1.48
N ASP A 640 9.59 -23.98 1.65
CA ASP A 640 9.37 -22.76 0.86
C ASP A 640 9.21 -21.55 1.78
N PHE A 641 10.10 -20.54 1.60
CA PHE A 641 10.08 -19.24 2.26
C PHE A 641 9.37 -18.17 1.44
N ASP A 642 8.96 -18.44 0.21
CA ASP A 642 8.26 -17.47 -0.66
C ASP A 642 6.81 -17.30 -0.19
N LYS A 643 6.65 -16.96 1.09
CA LYS A 643 5.39 -16.72 1.78
C LYS A 643 5.44 -15.41 2.54
N ASN A 644 4.30 -14.75 2.61
CA ASN A 644 4.17 -13.50 3.36
C ASN A 644 4.17 -13.73 4.88
N ILE A 645 3.74 -14.92 5.31
CA ILE A 645 3.67 -15.34 6.71
C ILE A 645 3.96 -16.84 6.82
N GLY A 646 4.68 -17.25 7.88
CA GLY A 646 5.01 -18.64 8.12
C GLY A 646 5.88 -19.26 7.02
N TRP A 647 5.78 -20.58 6.86
CA TRP A 647 6.48 -21.36 5.85
C TRP A 647 5.67 -22.57 5.42
N ASP A 648 5.94 -23.11 4.24
CA ASP A 648 5.26 -24.27 3.70
C ASP A 648 6.22 -25.45 3.51
N THR A 649 5.69 -26.67 3.65
CA THR A 649 6.36 -27.86 3.14
C THR A 649 6.13 -27.95 1.64
N SER A 650 7.19 -27.90 0.82
CA SER A 650 7.06 -27.67 -0.62
C SER A 650 6.67 -28.88 -1.44
N SER A 651 6.99 -30.10 -1.01
CA SER A 651 6.70 -31.33 -1.80
C SER A 651 6.29 -32.53 -0.95
N THR A 652 5.88 -33.60 -1.64
CA THR A 652 5.54 -34.90 -1.02
C THR A 652 6.74 -35.56 -0.36
N THR A 653 7.96 -35.29 -0.79
CA THR A 653 9.19 -35.81 -0.20
C THR A 653 9.62 -35.08 1.09
N ALA A 654 9.10 -33.88 1.35
CA ALA A 654 9.29 -33.18 2.62
C ALA A 654 8.68 -33.90 3.82
N GLN A 655 7.83 -34.86 3.55
CA GLN A 655 7.12 -35.62 4.58
C GLN A 655 8.04 -36.32 5.57
N ASP A 656 9.24 -36.75 5.13
CA ASP A 656 10.14 -37.53 5.99
C ASP A 656 10.96 -36.69 6.98
N TYR A 657 11.22 -35.41 6.68
CA TYR A 657 12.12 -34.58 7.48
C TYR A 657 11.42 -33.46 8.26
N LEU A 658 10.43 -32.83 7.67
CA LEU A 658 9.81 -31.61 8.21
C LEU A 658 8.31 -31.83 8.56
N ASN A 659 7.67 -32.87 8.04
CA ASN A 659 6.24 -33.10 8.19
C ASN A 659 5.84 -34.58 8.24
N LYS A 660 6.76 -35.47 8.70
CA LYS A 660 6.47 -36.91 8.80
C LYS A 660 5.20 -37.16 9.62
N SER A 661 4.28 -37.96 9.06
CA SER A 661 3.04 -38.33 9.73
C SER A 661 3.28 -38.88 11.12
N SER A 662 2.54 -38.38 12.09
CA SER A 662 2.59 -38.76 13.52
C SER A 662 3.87 -38.30 14.26
N SER A 663 4.88 -37.77 13.61
CA SER A 663 6.04 -37.17 14.30
C SER A 663 5.70 -35.78 14.84
N THR A 664 6.25 -35.42 15.99
CA THR A 664 6.02 -34.12 16.60
C THR A 664 7.21 -33.18 16.36
N PHE A 665 6.93 -31.95 16.03
CA PHE A 665 7.89 -30.90 15.68
C PHE A 665 7.65 -29.64 16.48
N VAL A 666 8.67 -28.77 16.52
CA VAL A 666 8.54 -27.39 16.92
C VAL A 666 9.30 -26.52 15.93
N SER A 667 8.65 -25.46 15.44
CA SER A 667 9.23 -24.42 14.62
C SER A 667 9.30 -23.12 15.41
N TYR A 668 10.44 -22.46 15.35
CA TYR A 668 10.65 -21.11 15.87
C TYR A 668 10.94 -20.21 14.69
N VAL A 669 9.99 -19.33 14.39
CA VAL A 669 10.04 -18.38 13.28
C VAL A 669 10.51 -17.03 13.80
N PHE A 670 11.47 -16.43 13.11
CA PHE A 670 12.03 -15.14 13.46
C PHE A 670 11.99 -14.21 12.25
N LYS A 671 11.61 -12.96 12.48
CA LYS A 671 11.74 -11.86 11.54
C LYS A 671 12.98 -11.04 11.87
N ARG A 672 13.76 -10.67 10.87
CA ARG A 672 14.89 -9.74 11.02
C ARG A 672 14.36 -8.34 11.28
N ALA A 673 14.76 -7.73 12.39
CA ALA A 673 14.33 -6.38 12.78
C ALA A 673 15.39 -5.69 13.65
N PRO A 674 15.50 -4.35 13.59
CA PRO A 674 16.36 -3.58 14.46
C PRO A 674 16.05 -3.85 15.93
N GLY A 675 17.11 -3.97 16.76
CA GLY A 675 16.99 -4.24 18.18
C GLY A 675 16.58 -5.67 18.56
N PHE A 676 16.42 -6.57 17.57
CA PHE A 676 15.98 -7.94 17.82
C PHE A 676 16.90 -8.98 17.19
N LEU A 677 16.92 -9.09 15.86
CA LEU A 677 17.69 -10.10 15.13
C LEU A 677 18.20 -9.55 13.81
N ASP A 678 19.44 -9.87 13.46
CA ASP A 678 19.93 -9.75 12.10
C ASP A 678 20.67 -11.02 11.67
N VAL A 679 20.66 -11.33 10.38
CA VAL A 679 21.41 -12.40 9.75
C VAL A 679 22.32 -11.77 8.72
N VAL A 680 23.62 -12.06 8.77
CA VAL A 680 24.62 -11.50 7.86
C VAL A 680 25.46 -12.62 7.29
N CYS A 681 25.56 -12.67 5.97
CA CYS A 681 26.49 -13.56 5.26
C CYS A 681 27.72 -12.76 4.80
N TYR A 682 28.90 -13.34 5.01
CA TYR A 682 30.17 -12.73 4.59
C TYR A 682 31.20 -13.76 4.19
N THR A 683 32.16 -13.35 3.39
CA THR A 683 33.35 -14.18 3.03
C THR A 683 34.54 -13.80 3.89
N GLY A 684 35.19 -14.76 4.49
CA GLY A 684 36.41 -14.54 5.28
C GLY A 684 37.56 -14.02 4.42
N THR A 685 38.38 -13.14 4.97
CA THR A 685 39.57 -12.58 4.29
C THR A 685 40.89 -13.06 4.89
N GLY A 686 40.84 -13.78 6.00
CA GLY A 686 42.05 -14.18 6.76
C GLY A 686 42.73 -13.04 7.52
N SER A 687 42.10 -11.85 7.54
CA SER A 687 42.65 -10.66 8.21
C SER A 687 41.59 -10.05 9.15
N ASN A 688 42.04 -9.24 10.11
CA ASN A 688 41.10 -8.47 10.96
C ASN A 688 40.21 -7.55 10.14
N ARG A 689 38.91 -7.58 10.42
CA ARG A 689 37.92 -6.76 9.72
C ARG A 689 36.67 -6.55 10.57
N THR A 690 35.92 -5.54 10.21
CA THR A 690 34.58 -5.29 10.74
C THR A 690 33.54 -5.88 9.80
N ILE A 691 32.52 -6.54 10.35
CA ILE A 691 31.33 -7.01 9.61
C ILE A 691 30.17 -6.09 9.94
N THR A 692 29.63 -5.43 8.92
CA THR A 692 28.47 -4.55 9.06
C THR A 692 27.20 -5.38 9.23
N HIS A 693 26.35 -4.98 10.16
CA HIS A 693 25.00 -5.52 10.38
C HIS A 693 23.96 -4.39 10.47
N ASN A 694 22.69 -4.73 10.38
CA ASN A 694 21.58 -3.79 10.44
C ASN A 694 20.76 -3.91 11.73
N LEU A 695 21.34 -4.45 12.80
CA LEU A 695 20.66 -4.59 14.09
C LEU A 695 20.33 -3.24 14.74
N GLY A 696 21.10 -2.19 14.43
CA GLY A 696 20.88 -0.83 14.96
C GLY A 696 21.31 -0.63 16.40
N VAL A 697 21.71 -1.70 17.09
CA VAL A 697 22.22 -1.73 18.48
C VAL A 697 23.43 -2.66 18.57
N VAL A 698 24.17 -2.56 19.66
CA VAL A 698 25.28 -3.49 19.95
C VAL A 698 24.70 -4.90 20.15
N PRO A 699 25.22 -5.93 19.45
CA PRO A 699 24.78 -7.31 19.67
C PRO A 699 25.06 -7.79 21.10
N GLU A 700 24.07 -8.40 21.75
CA GLU A 700 24.24 -9.08 23.02
C GLU A 700 24.62 -10.57 22.83
N LEU A 701 24.30 -11.12 21.67
CA LEU A 701 24.59 -12.48 21.28
C LEU A 701 24.99 -12.53 19.81
N MET A 702 26.12 -13.15 19.52
CA MET A 702 26.53 -13.45 18.14
C MET A 702 26.79 -14.94 18.00
N ILE A 703 26.20 -15.55 16.97
CA ILE A 703 26.38 -16.96 16.63
C ILE A 703 26.97 -17.03 15.23
N VAL A 704 28.14 -17.62 15.08
CA VAL A 704 28.89 -17.68 13.81
C VAL A 704 29.09 -19.11 13.37
N LYS A 705 28.84 -19.38 12.09
CA LYS A 705 29.08 -20.71 11.49
C LYS A 705 29.75 -20.55 10.13
N VAL A 706 30.78 -21.38 9.88
CA VAL A 706 31.38 -21.50 8.55
C VAL A 706 30.42 -22.25 7.64
N ARG A 707 30.14 -21.66 6.46
CA ARG A 707 29.18 -22.17 5.48
C ARG A 707 29.80 -23.08 4.42
N SER A 708 31.05 -22.88 4.08
CA SER A 708 31.74 -23.60 3.01
C SER A 708 33.13 -24.01 3.41
N GLY A 709 33.68 -25.07 2.80
CA GLY A 709 35.03 -25.56 3.07
C GLY A 709 35.05 -26.64 4.13
N THR A 710 35.93 -26.50 5.12
CA THR A 710 36.15 -27.49 6.20
C THR A 710 35.04 -27.47 7.25
N THR A 711 34.84 -28.62 7.88
CA THR A 711 33.97 -28.74 9.07
C THR A 711 34.46 -27.86 10.19
N ASN A 712 33.60 -27.05 10.80
CA ASN A 712 33.92 -26.23 11.97
C ASN A 712 32.73 -26.20 12.93
N ASP A 713 33.00 -26.07 14.19
CA ASP A 713 31.98 -25.90 15.22
C ASP A 713 31.30 -24.55 15.14
N TRP A 714 30.21 -24.39 15.83
CA TRP A 714 29.52 -23.14 16.06
C TRP A 714 30.31 -22.29 17.09
N TRP A 715 30.51 -21.03 16.79
CA TRP A 715 31.10 -20.07 17.69
C TRP A 715 30.04 -19.12 18.23
N VAL A 716 30.04 -18.93 19.55
CA VAL A 716 29.05 -18.10 20.24
C VAL A 716 29.81 -17.07 21.09
N TYR A 717 29.42 -15.80 20.90
CA TYR A 717 29.89 -14.66 21.69
C TYR A 717 28.76 -14.06 22.47
#